data_cfe7ab85a48c53320c20c32bbcbbd2e5
#
_entry.id   cfe7ab85a48c53320c20c32bbcbbd2e5
#
_cell.length_a   1.000
_cell.length_b   1.000
_cell.length_c   1.000
_cell.angle_alpha   90.00
_cell.angle_beta   90.00
_cell.angle_gamma   90.00
#
_symmetry.space_group_name_H-M   'P 1'
#
loop_
_entity.id
_entity.type
_entity.pdbx_description
1 polymer ?
#
loop_
_entity_poly.entity_id
_entity_poly.type
_entity_poly.pdbx_seq_one_letter_code
_entity_poly.pdbx_strand_id
1 'polypeptide(L)'
;MLDNLFVTIDYIKTVNYSLCHNHIPICRYIEIKNDSLNDIIDVQVKLSGKYILDNSSPVYGLIRAEKSLKISNFEITLKADELFNISERIVSSFEVEIVVGDETAYKKEFELDIMAFDQWLGTTILPQCLASFSMPNQPAINNLILKAAVKLKEIAGTTSFTEYQDGNPQTVLKQIAAIYAAIHEENLVYRSIPASYETVGQRITLADQILETKLANCIELSLLMASALEAVGIYSGIVITKNHAFLSVWLDELCSQHGVLDDCSFIGKKCSEGISEMTVIECTELTKQTTSFEVAQEIARKHLLDIDAFEMYIDIKRCRLEGIRPLPARTKDGDKWAVASVDALAHDACDVKVSEHTKYDLDTAYDQSKETNKLDIWERKLLDFSLRNNFLNLSFRTKAIQFISFEVGTIEDYLQNGDEYCIMPMPDVDIKLTKDEQLVRSGSALMLSQLIKNDIVKDKVLHTYLKDDESQRILRNIYRSSRVSIEETGSNSLYLAIGLLRWYEKKNSPKARYAPILLLPVEILYKRGRYYIRKRDEDVSLNITLMEYIRQSFGITVKGIDPLPTDEHGVDVSLIFAQIRDALKEQNKWDVEEECILGTFSFNKFLMWNDIHVNRDKLVENPVVASLVNGGLTWTPKPIALNLRDEDKTLTPDSLSLPVPVDSSQM
;
A
#
# COMPACT_ATOMS: atom_id res chain seq x y z
N MET A 1 -15.48 -5.20 -45.21
CA MET A 1 -14.57 -5.30 -44.09
C MET A 1 -13.14 -5.24 -44.66
N LEU A 2 -12.30 -4.43 -44.05
CA LEU A 2 -10.87 -4.40 -44.41
C LEU A 2 -10.20 -5.58 -43.68
N ASP A 3 -9.83 -6.63 -44.41
CA ASP A 3 -9.27 -7.87 -43.84
C ASP A 3 -7.91 -7.66 -43.13
N ASN A 4 -7.33 -6.46 -43.23
CA ASN A 4 -6.00 -6.10 -42.71
C ASN A 4 -6.07 -5.08 -41.54
N LEU A 5 -7.24 -4.94 -40.90
CA LEU A 5 -7.42 -4.09 -39.74
C LEU A 5 -7.57 -4.97 -38.48
N PHE A 6 -6.68 -4.81 -37.51
CA PHE A 6 -6.71 -5.54 -36.26
C PHE A 6 -6.96 -4.60 -35.10
N VAL A 7 -7.85 -5.00 -34.19
CA VAL A 7 -8.16 -4.22 -33.00
C VAL A 7 -7.86 -5.03 -31.75
N THR A 8 -7.05 -4.44 -30.90
CA THR A 8 -6.71 -4.98 -29.58
C THR A 8 -7.22 -4.03 -28.51
N ILE A 9 -7.91 -4.55 -27.50
CA ILE A 9 -8.41 -3.74 -26.37
C ILE A 9 -7.82 -4.32 -25.09
N ASP A 10 -7.18 -3.45 -24.30
CA ASP A 10 -6.78 -3.78 -22.93
C ASP A 10 -7.84 -3.21 -21.99
N TYR A 11 -8.63 -4.09 -21.39
CA TYR A 11 -9.73 -3.72 -20.51
C TYR A 11 -9.92 -4.71 -19.36
N ILE A 12 -10.60 -4.26 -18.31
CA ILE A 12 -11.01 -5.11 -17.19
C ILE A 12 -12.23 -5.90 -17.64
N LYS A 13 -12.05 -7.22 -17.86
CA LYS A 13 -13.11 -8.10 -18.35
C LYS A 13 -14.20 -8.34 -17.30
N THR A 14 -13.83 -8.45 -16.02
CA THR A 14 -14.75 -8.70 -14.91
C THR A 14 -15.13 -7.40 -14.23
N VAL A 15 -16.40 -7.07 -14.23
CA VAL A 15 -16.94 -5.80 -13.73
C VAL A 15 -18.09 -6.01 -12.76
N ASN A 16 -18.32 -5.05 -11.89
CA ASN A 16 -19.48 -5.00 -10.98
C ASN A 16 -19.97 -3.58 -10.76
N TYR A 17 -21.01 -3.45 -9.96
CA TYR A 17 -21.56 -2.13 -9.60
C TYR A 17 -20.56 -1.25 -8.86
N SER A 18 -19.68 -1.81 -8.01
CA SER A 18 -18.67 -1.03 -7.27
C SER A 18 -17.72 -0.27 -8.19
N LEU A 19 -17.29 -0.87 -9.33
CA LEU A 19 -16.46 -0.17 -10.32
C LEU A 19 -17.20 1.00 -10.94
N CYS A 20 -18.45 0.78 -11.34
CA CYS A 20 -19.31 1.82 -11.92
C CYS A 20 -19.55 2.98 -10.93
N HIS A 21 -19.94 2.64 -9.70
CA HIS A 21 -20.22 3.61 -8.62
C HIS A 21 -19.02 4.49 -8.26
N ASN A 22 -17.83 3.94 -8.37
CA ASN A 22 -16.58 4.65 -8.08
C ASN A 22 -15.92 5.26 -9.33
N HIS A 23 -16.60 5.24 -10.49
CA HIS A 23 -16.09 5.78 -11.75
C HIS A 23 -14.71 5.26 -12.14
N ILE A 24 -14.44 3.98 -11.85
CA ILE A 24 -13.16 3.36 -12.16
C ILE A 24 -13.11 3.01 -13.65
N PRO A 25 -12.15 3.54 -14.42
CA PRO A 25 -12.03 3.25 -15.84
C PRO A 25 -11.76 1.76 -16.07
N ILE A 26 -12.56 1.11 -16.89
CA ILE A 26 -12.36 -0.31 -17.22
C ILE A 26 -11.52 -0.52 -18.46
N CYS A 27 -11.38 0.46 -19.35
CA CYS A 27 -10.53 0.41 -20.53
C CYS A 27 -9.20 1.14 -20.26
N ARG A 28 -8.09 0.49 -20.59
CA ARG A 28 -6.75 1.10 -20.51
C ARG A 28 -6.34 1.70 -21.83
N TYR A 29 -6.55 0.98 -22.91
CA TYR A 29 -6.34 1.47 -24.26
C TYR A 29 -7.03 0.60 -25.32
N ILE A 30 -7.25 1.21 -26.48
CA ILE A 30 -7.63 0.52 -27.72
C ILE A 30 -6.48 0.74 -28.71
N GLU A 31 -5.97 -0.31 -29.30
CA GLU A 31 -4.97 -0.26 -30.35
C GLU A 31 -5.57 -0.76 -31.66
N ILE A 32 -5.50 0.08 -32.69
CA ILE A 32 -5.95 -0.23 -34.05
C ILE A 32 -4.71 -0.35 -34.92
N LYS A 33 -4.44 -1.55 -35.42
CA LYS A 33 -3.32 -1.82 -36.29
C LYS A 33 -3.78 -1.91 -37.73
N ASN A 34 -3.16 -1.11 -38.58
CA ASN A 34 -3.34 -1.14 -40.03
C ASN A 34 -2.22 -2.01 -40.65
N ASP A 35 -2.51 -3.26 -40.97
CA ASP A 35 -1.57 -4.17 -41.64
C ASP A 35 -1.69 -4.10 -43.17
N SER A 36 -2.40 -3.10 -43.73
CA SER A 36 -2.49 -2.87 -45.17
C SER A 36 -1.32 -2.04 -45.69
N LEU A 37 -1.12 -2.09 -47.00
CA LEU A 37 -0.11 -1.26 -47.69
C LEU A 37 -0.58 0.18 -47.93
N ASN A 38 -1.84 0.50 -47.55
CA ASN A 38 -2.44 1.84 -47.77
C ASN A 38 -2.71 2.52 -46.41
N ASP A 39 -2.61 3.84 -46.43
CA ASP A 39 -3.04 4.67 -45.30
C ASP A 39 -4.55 4.62 -45.15
N ILE A 40 -5.03 4.61 -43.90
CA ILE A 40 -6.44 4.66 -43.57
C ILE A 40 -6.73 6.06 -42.97
N ILE A 41 -7.73 6.74 -43.49
CA ILE A 41 -8.11 8.08 -43.05
C ILE A 41 -9.48 8.09 -42.43
N ASP A 42 -9.75 9.11 -41.60
CA ASP A 42 -11.04 9.36 -40.94
C ASP A 42 -11.58 8.15 -40.15
N VAL A 43 -10.75 7.66 -39.22
CA VAL A 43 -11.05 6.49 -38.36
C VAL A 43 -11.79 6.92 -37.10
N GLN A 44 -12.90 6.30 -36.82
CA GLN A 44 -13.67 6.48 -35.59
C GLN A 44 -13.96 5.14 -34.93
N VAL A 45 -13.82 5.08 -33.58
CA VAL A 45 -14.19 3.92 -32.77
C VAL A 45 -15.57 4.16 -32.17
N LYS A 46 -16.49 3.20 -32.33
CA LYS A 46 -17.79 3.22 -31.67
C LYS A 46 -17.92 2.01 -30.76
N LEU A 47 -18.52 2.23 -29.59
CA LEU A 47 -18.85 1.19 -28.62
C LEU A 47 -20.34 1.16 -28.38
N SER A 48 -20.89 -0.05 -28.28
CA SER A 48 -22.29 -0.25 -27.90
C SER A 48 -22.45 -1.53 -27.10
N GLY A 49 -23.44 -1.56 -26.20
CA GLY A 49 -23.73 -2.74 -25.42
C GLY A 49 -24.83 -2.57 -24.39
N LYS A 50 -25.38 -3.69 -23.91
CA LYS A 50 -26.47 -3.65 -22.92
C LYS A 50 -26.04 -2.96 -21.62
N TYR A 51 -24.83 -3.26 -21.13
CA TYR A 51 -24.32 -2.82 -19.82
C TYR A 51 -23.33 -1.69 -19.89
N ILE A 52 -23.01 -1.22 -21.10
CA ILE A 52 -22.18 -0.05 -21.33
C ILE A 52 -22.98 1.08 -21.99
N LEU A 53 -22.60 2.31 -21.73
CA LEU A 53 -23.14 3.45 -22.47
C LEU A 53 -22.54 3.46 -23.87
N ASP A 54 -23.40 3.70 -24.86
CA ASP A 54 -22.95 3.85 -26.23
C ASP A 54 -22.04 5.08 -26.31
N ASN A 55 -20.87 4.91 -26.89
CA ASN A 55 -19.84 5.94 -26.96
C ASN A 55 -19.12 5.90 -28.31
N SER A 56 -18.58 7.02 -28.70
CA SER A 56 -17.76 7.13 -29.93
C SER A 56 -16.54 8.02 -29.69
N SER A 57 -15.41 7.62 -30.26
CA SER A 57 -14.21 8.44 -30.23
C SER A 57 -14.33 9.68 -31.12
N PRO A 58 -13.45 10.67 -30.97
CA PRO A 58 -13.16 11.62 -32.04
C PRO A 58 -12.75 10.89 -33.34
N VAL A 59 -12.88 11.57 -34.46
CA VAL A 59 -12.36 11.05 -35.73
C VAL A 59 -10.85 11.27 -35.78
N TYR A 60 -10.09 10.19 -35.99
CA TYR A 60 -8.64 10.24 -36.15
C TYR A 60 -8.31 10.35 -37.64
N GLY A 61 -7.58 11.38 -38.01
CA GLY A 61 -7.37 11.76 -39.42
C GLY A 61 -6.54 10.76 -40.24
N LEU A 62 -5.62 9.98 -39.60
CA LEU A 62 -4.70 9.12 -40.36
C LEU A 62 -4.13 7.98 -39.53
N ILE A 63 -4.23 6.74 -40.01
CA ILE A 63 -3.40 5.60 -39.61
C ILE A 63 -2.57 5.15 -40.80
N ARG A 64 -1.26 5.39 -40.77
CA ARG A 64 -0.36 5.03 -41.86
C ARG A 64 -0.33 3.51 -42.08
N ALA A 65 0.01 3.14 -43.33
CA ALA A 65 0.28 1.76 -43.72
C ALA A 65 1.29 1.09 -42.76
N GLU A 66 1.04 -0.14 -42.36
CA GLU A 66 1.88 -0.96 -41.45
C GLU A 66 2.15 -0.32 -40.07
N LYS A 67 1.29 0.60 -39.62
CA LYS A 67 1.38 1.26 -38.31
C LYS A 67 0.15 1.03 -37.46
N SER A 68 0.28 1.29 -36.17
CA SER A 68 -0.83 1.25 -35.22
C SER A 68 -1.13 2.62 -34.63
N LEU A 69 -2.42 2.83 -34.32
CA LEU A 69 -2.93 3.95 -33.53
C LEU A 69 -3.33 3.42 -32.15
N LYS A 70 -2.71 3.96 -31.10
CA LYS A 70 -3.06 3.64 -29.72
C LYS A 70 -3.84 4.78 -29.08
N ILE A 71 -5.06 4.48 -28.63
CA ILE A 71 -6.00 5.41 -28.01
C ILE A 71 -6.04 5.08 -26.53
N SER A 72 -5.43 5.88 -25.68
CA SER A 72 -5.32 5.63 -24.24
C SER A 72 -6.44 6.27 -23.42
N ASN A 73 -7.19 7.20 -24.00
CA ASN A 73 -8.22 7.98 -23.28
C ASN A 73 -9.63 7.63 -23.74
N PHE A 74 -9.86 6.40 -24.15
CA PHE A 74 -11.19 5.97 -24.54
C PHE A 74 -11.90 5.32 -23.35
N GLU A 75 -12.97 5.96 -22.87
CA GLU A 75 -13.70 5.47 -21.71
C GLU A 75 -14.80 4.49 -22.11
N ILE A 76 -14.78 3.32 -21.48
CA ILE A 76 -15.91 2.40 -21.48
C ILE A 76 -16.71 2.66 -20.19
N THR A 77 -17.84 3.34 -20.32
CA THR A 77 -18.68 3.71 -19.19
C THR A 77 -19.76 2.67 -18.97
N LEU A 78 -19.86 2.13 -17.76
CA LEU A 78 -20.86 1.15 -17.35
C LEU A 78 -22.20 1.81 -17.06
N LYS A 79 -23.32 1.13 -17.36
CA LYS A 79 -24.68 1.58 -17.01
C LYS A 79 -25.00 1.22 -15.57
N ALA A 80 -25.03 2.22 -14.68
CA ALA A 80 -25.25 2.03 -13.25
C ALA A 80 -26.59 1.34 -12.94
N ASP A 81 -27.68 1.78 -13.58
CA ASP A 81 -29.03 1.25 -13.32
C ASP A 81 -29.16 -0.23 -13.66
N GLU A 82 -28.47 -0.68 -14.71
CA GLU A 82 -28.45 -2.09 -15.11
C GLU A 82 -27.65 -2.93 -14.11
N LEU A 83 -26.47 -2.45 -13.69
CA LEU A 83 -25.59 -3.15 -12.76
C LEU A 83 -26.12 -3.21 -11.34
N PHE A 84 -26.88 -2.17 -10.91
CA PHE A 84 -27.47 -2.09 -9.57
C PHE A 84 -28.43 -3.25 -9.28
N ASN A 85 -29.08 -3.77 -10.29
CA ASN A 85 -30.08 -4.84 -10.19
C ASN A 85 -29.53 -6.25 -10.39
N ILE A 86 -28.24 -6.41 -10.68
CA ILE A 86 -27.63 -7.73 -10.89
C ILE A 86 -27.48 -8.45 -9.55
N SER A 87 -28.17 -9.60 -9.41
CA SER A 87 -28.15 -10.46 -8.23
C SER A 87 -27.31 -11.74 -8.41
N GLU A 88 -27.02 -12.13 -9.65
CA GLU A 88 -26.19 -13.29 -9.99
C GLU A 88 -25.20 -12.92 -11.08
N ARG A 89 -24.07 -13.63 -11.10
CA ARG A 89 -23.01 -13.44 -12.13
C ARG A 89 -23.55 -13.82 -13.49
N ILE A 90 -23.34 -12.96 -14.48
CA ILE A 90 -23.75 -13.17 -15.86
C ILE A 90 -22.61 -12.85 -16.81
N VAL A 91 -22.57 -13.56 -17.93
CA VAL A 91 -21.68 -13.26 -19.04
C VAL A 91 -22.42 -12.47 -20.08
N SER A 92 -21.86 -11.37 -20.53
CA SER A 92 -22.38 -10.48 -21.55
C SER A 92 -21.28 -10.12 -22.54
N SER A 93 -21.59 -9.28 -23.51
CA SER A 93 -20.64 -8.72 -24.45
C SER A 93 -20.92 -7.25 -24.73
N PHE A 94 -19.91 -6.58 -25.23
CA PHE A 94 -20.05 -5.28 -25.88
C PHE A 94 -19.38 -5.31 -27.24
N GLU A 95 -19.88 -4.48 -28.11
CA GLU A 95 -19.46 -4.41 -29.50
C GLU A 95 -18.53 -3.23 -29.72
N VAL A 96 -17.46 -3.47 -30.45
CA VAL A 96 -16.53 -2.46 -30.94
C VAL A 96 -16.63 -2.41 -32.44
N GLU A 97 -16.96 -1.24 -32.96
CA GLU A 97 -17.07 -0.94 -34.37
C GLU A 97 -16.03 0.11 -34.74
N ILE A 98 -15.25 -0.15 -35.77
CA ILE A 98 -14.36 0.83 -36.37
C ILE A 98 -14.98 1.30 -37.68
N VAL A 99 -15.25 2.60 -37.72
CA VAL A 99 -15.80 3.28 -38.90
C VAL A 99 -14.67 4.04 -39.59
N VAL A 100 -14.57 3.88 -40.88
CA VAL A 100 -13.62 4.57 -41.75
C VAL A 100 -14.40 5.40 -42.75
N GLY A 101 -14.34 6.71 -42.65
CA GLY A 101 -15.30 7.59 -43.34
C GLY A 101 -16.73 7.31 -42.91
N ASP A 102 -17.58 6.84 -43.82
CA ASP A 102 -18.98 6.49 -43.55
C ASP A 102 -19.24 4.97 -43.53
N GLU A 103 -18.21 4.15 -43.67
CA GLU A 103 -18.35 2.70 -43.75
C GLU A 103 -17.78 1.98 -42.53
N THR A 104 -18.50 0.93 -42.08
CA THR A 104 -17.99 0.03 -41.03
C THR A 104 -16.89 -0.88 -41.57
N ALA A 105 -15.66 -0.60 -41.17
CA ALA A 105 -14.47 -1.34 -41.60
C ALA A 105 -14.21 -2.59 -40.76
N TYR A 106 -14.55 -2.55 -39.48
CA TYR A 106 -14.33 -3.62 -38.52
C TYR A 106 -15.45 -3.67 -37.48
N LYS A 107 -15.83 -4.88 -37.06
CA LYS A 107 -16.85 -5.10 -36.05
C LYS A 107 -16.54 -6.37 -35.29
N LYS A 108 -16.49 -6.29 -33.95
CA LYS A 108 -16.18 -7.42 -33.08
C LYS A 108 -16.82 -7.25 -31.72
N GLU A 109 -17.31 -8.37 -31.19
CA GLU A 109 -17.77 -8.46 -29.82
C GLU A 109 -16.65 -8.83 -28.86
N PHE A 110 -16.67 -8.22 -27.69
CA PHE A 110 -15.76 -8.46 -26.58
C PHE A 110 -16.57 -8.89 -25.36
N GLU A 111 -16.11 -9.93 -24.71
CA GLU A 111 -16.78 -10.53 -23.56
C GLU A 111 -16.70 -9.63 -22.33
N LEU A 112 -17.80 -9.51 -21.60
CA LEU A 112 -17.90 -8.79 -20.34
C LEU A 112 -18.52 -9.69 -19.28
N ASP A 113 -17.76 -9.99 -18.24
CA ASP A 113 -18.18 -10.82 -17.13
C ASP A 113 -18.69 -9.92 -16.00
N ILE A 114 -20.00 -9.96 -15.76
CA ILE A 114 -20.68 -9.05 -14.83
C ILE A 114 -20.99 -9.78 -13.54
N MET A 115 -20.42 -9.33 -12.47
CA MET A 115 -20.65 -9.83 -11.12
C MET A 115 -21.88 -9.21 -10.49
N ALA A 116 -22.46 -9.91 -9.51
CA ALA A 116 -23.55 -9.38 -8.72
C ALA A 116 -23.14 -8.12 -7.93
N PHE A 117 -24.14 -7.33 -7.54
CA PHE A 117 -23.94 -6.11 -6.74
C PHE A 117 -23.14 -6.34 -5.46
N ASP A 118 -23.38 -7.47 -4.81
CA ASP A 118 -22.79 -7.90 -3.55
C ASP A 118 -21.54 -8.77 -3.72
N GLN A 119 -20.91 -8.76 -4.90
CA GLN A 119 -19.67 -9.50 -5.16
C GLN A 119 -18.48 -8.55 -5.25
N TRP A 120 -17.47 -8.81 -4.44
CA TRP A 120 -16.16 -8.18 -4.53
C TRP A 120 -15.30 -8.88 -5.58
N LEU A 121 -14.50 -8.12 -6.32
CA LEU A 121 -13.68 -8.60 -7.44
C LEU A 121 -12.50 -9.50 -7.02
N GLY A 122 -12.13 -9.47 -5.72
CA GLY A 122 -11.03 -10.27 -5.18
C GLY A 122 -9.71 -9.49 -5.08
N THR A 123 -8.65 -10.22 -4.73
CA THR A 123 -7.33 -9.65 -4.44
C THR A 123 -6.54 -9.28 -5.69
N THR A 124 -6.86 -9.86 -6.84
CA THR A 124 -6.11 -9.66 -8.09
C THR A 124 -6.62 -8.49 -8.93
N ILE A 125 -7.91 -8.18 -8.83
CA ILE A 125 -8.56 -7.13 -9.62
C ILE A 125 -9.05 -6.02 -8.68
N LEU A 126 -8.29 -4.94 -8.56
CA LEU A 126 -8.67 -3.76 -7.79
C LEU A 126 -9.13 -4.09 -6.35
N PRO A 127 -8.25 -4.68 -5.53
CA PRO A 127 -8.60 -5.13 -4.18
C PRO A 127 -9.15 -4.01 -3.30
N GLN A 128 -8.77 -2.76 -3.52
CA GLN A 128 -9.29 -1.57 -2.82
C GLN A 128 -10.81 -1.40 -2.93
N CYS A 129 -11.45 -2.00 -3.94
CA CYS A 129 -12.90 -2.00 -4.07
C CYS A 129 -13.61 -2.73 -2.92
N LEU A 130 -12.89 -3.53 -2.10
CA LEU A 130 -13.42 -4.09 -0.87
C LEU A 130 -13.91 -3.00 0.09
N ALA A 131 -13.24 -1.85 0.12
CA ALA A 131 -13.65 -0.73 0.95
C ALA A 131 -15.07 -0.23 0.63
N SER A 132 -15.60 -0.45 -0.58
CA SER A 132 -16.98 -0.09 -0.91
C SER A 132 -18.02 -0.88 -0.09
N PHE A 133 -17.66 -2.03 0.42
CA PHE A 133 -18.53 -2.89 1.25
C PHE A 133 -18.51 -2.52 2.74
N SER A 134 -17.65 -1.61 3.17
CA SER A 134 -17.83 -0.88 4.43
C SER A 134 -18.92 0.18 4.20
N MET A 135 -20.07 0.04 4.84
CA MET A 135 -21.27 0.82 4.56
C MET A 135 -21.77 1.53 5.82
N PRO A 136 -21.09 2.62 6.26
CA PRO A 136 -21.36 3.27 7.57
C PRO A 136 -22.76 3.88 7.66
N ASN A 137 -23.37 4.23 6.51
CA ASN A 137 -24.66 4.95 6.46
C ASN A 137 -25.89 4.02 6.39
N GLN A 138 -25.71 2.71 6.56
CA GLN A 138 -26.85 1.80 6.59
C GLN A 138 -27.69 1.99 7.88
N PRO A 139 -29.03 1.96 7.83
CA PRO A 139 -29.90 2.07 9.00
C PRO A 139 -29.60 1.03 10.07
N ALA A 140 -29.22 -0.19 9.65
CA ALA A 140 -28.85 -1.27 10.55
C ALA A 140 -27.58 -0.94 11.36
N ILE A 141 -26.62 -0.23 10.79
CA ILE A 141 -25.41 0.25 11.47
C ILE A 141 -25.76 1.32 12.50
N ASN A 142 -26.65 2.26 12.20
CA ASN A 142 -27.10 3.26 13.17
C ASN A 142 -27.72 2.63 14.41
N ASN A 143 -28.55 1.60 14.23
CA ASN A 143 -29.12 0.85 15.35
C ASN A 143 -28.04 0.14 16.18
N LEU A 144 -26.99 -0.37 15.54
CA LEU A 144 -25.85 -0.98 16.23
C LEU A 144 -25.07 0.05 17.04
N ILE A 145 -24.85 1.25 16.49
CA ILE A 145 -24.17 2.34 17.21
C ILE A 145 -24.96 2.80 18.44
N LEU A 146 -26.30 2.84 18.36
CA LEU A 146 -27.13 3.13 19.55
C LEU A 146 -26.90 2.10 20.67
N LYS A 147 -26.79 0.81 20.34
CA LYS A 147 -26.44 -0.24 21.32
C LYS A 147 -25.02 -0.07 21.85
N ALA A 148 -24.07 0.24 20.95
CA ALA A 148 -22.69 0.50 21.30
C ALA A 148 -22.53 1.71 22.24
N ALA A 149 -23.35 2.76 22.11
CA ALA A 149 -23.35 3.90 23.02
C ALA A 149 -23.76 3.50 24.44
N VAL A 150 -24.69 2.54 24.60
CA VAL A 150 -25.03 1.98 25.92
C VAL A 150 -23.85 1.22 26.53
N LYS A 151 -23.15 0.41 25.69
CA LYS A 151 -21.93 -0.30 26.15
C LYS A 151 -20.80 0.67 26.50
N LEU A 152 -20.63 1.73 25.72
CA LEU A 152 -19.63 2.74 26.02
C LEU A 152 -19.89 3.42 27.36
N LYS A 153 -21.16 3.63 27.73
CA LYS A 153 -21.51 4.15 29.06
C LYS A 153 -21.09 3.19 30.19
N GLU A 154 -21.23 1.88 29.98
CA GLU A 154 -20.78 0.87 30.94
C GLU A 154 -19.25 0.84 31.08
N ILE A 155 -18.51 0.99 29.98
CA ILE A 155 -17.05 0.87 29.89
C ILE A 155 -16.35 2.18 30.30
N ALA A 156 -16.86 3.33 29.83
CA ALA A 156 -16.18 4.63 29.90
C ALA A 156 -16.98 5.73 30.63
N GLY A 157 -18.21 5.46 31.06
CA GLY A 157 -19.09 6.42 31.78
C GLY A 157 -19.73 7.46 30.84
N THR A 158 -19.49 7.43 29.52
CA THR A 158 -20.06 8.33 28.52
C THR A 158 -20.75 7.56 27.40
N THR A 159 -21.76 8.16 26.79
CA THR A 159 -22.42 7.62 25.59
C THR A 159 -21.87 8.23 24.29
N SER A 160 -21.00 9.24 24.38
CA SER A 160 -20.49 9.98 23.23
C SER A 160 -19.24 9.30 22.67
N PHE A 161 -19.28 9.00 21.39
CA PHE A 161 -18.09 8.65 20.64
C PHE A 161 -17.34 9.96 20.30
N THR A 162 -16.12 10.07 20.74
CA THR A 162 -15.27 11.27 20.58
C THR A 162 -14.15 11.04 19.60
N GLU A 163 -14.12 9.88 18.94
CA GLU A 163 -13.09 9.52 17.96
C GLU A 163 -11.69 9.71 18.52
N TYR A 164 -10.88 10.57 17.88
CA TYR A 164 -9.49 10.89 18.23
C TYR A 164 -9.34 12.24 18.97
N GLN A 165 -10.45 12.90 19.35
CA GLN A 165 -10.43 14.31 19.80
C GLN A 165 -9.57 14.56 21.04
N ASP A 166 -9.42 13.58 21.96
CA ASP A 166 -8.61 13.72 23.15
C ASP A 166 -7.14 13.28 22.95
N GLY A 167 -6.78 12.80 21.76
CA GLY A 167 -5.44 12.30 21.43
C GLY A 167 -5.01 11.10 22.29
N ASN A 168 -5.94 10.42 22.95
CA ASN A 168 -5.63 9.30 23.83
C ASN A 168 -6.03 7.97 23.20
N PRO A 169 -5.06 7.11 22.82
CA PRO A 169 -5.33 5.79 22.24
C PRO A 169 -6.19 4.89 23.11
N GLN A 170 -6.18 5.07 24.45
CA GLN A 170 -7.00 4.27 25.36
C GLN A 170 -8.48 4.65 25.28
N THR A 171 -8.80 5.92 25.00
CA THR A 171 -10.19 6.35 24.76
C THR A 171 -10.73 5.72 23.48
N VAL A 172 -9.93 5.74 22.41
CA VAL A 172 -10.27 5.08 21.14
C VAL A 172 -10.49 3.58 21.37
N LEU A 173 -9.59 2.92 22.10
CA LEU A 173 -9.70 1.49 22.41
C LEU A 173 -10.98 1.14 23.15
N LYS A 174 -11.43 1.98 24.10
CA LYS A 174 -12.72 1.80 24.80
C LYS A 174 -13.92 1.93 23.87
N GLN A 175 -13.87 2.86 22.91
CA GLN A 175 -14.90 3.02 21.90
C GLN A 175 -14.98 1.80 20.98
N ILE A 176 -13.83 1.27 20.55
CA ILE A 176 -13.73 0.04 19.77
C ILE A 176 -14.33 -1.15 20.55
N ALA A 177 -13.97 -1.30 21.84
CA ALA A 177 -14.47 -2.36 22.69
C ALA A 177 -16.00 -2.29 22.88
N ALA A 178 -16.57 -1.07 22.96
CA ALA A 178 -18.02 -0.87 23.06
C ALA A 178 -18.74 -1.33 21.77
N ILE A 179 -18.20 -1.04 20.60
CA ILE A 179 -18.73 -1.50 19.31
C ILE A 179 -18.60 -3.03 19.21
N TYR A 180 -17.46 -3.58 19.58
CA TYR A 180 -17.25 -5.03 19.62
C TYR A 180 -18.31 -5.71 20.53
N ALA A 181 -18.53 -5.20 21.74
CA ALA A 181 -19.52 -5.74 22.66
C ALA A 181 -20.94 -5.65 22.10
N ALA A 182 -21.31 -4.57 21.44
CA ALA A 182 -22.63 -4.41 20.81
C ALA A 182 -22.85 -5.41 19.67
N ILE A 183 -21.83 -5.69 18.85
CA ILE A 183 -21.91 -6.69 17.78
C ILE A 183 -21.98 -8.10 18.37
N HIS A 184 -21.21 -8.36 19.44
CA HIS A 184 -21.21 -9.66 20.11
C HIS A 184 -22.61 -10.00 20.68
N GLU A 185 -23.36 -9.02 21.18
CA GLU A 185 -24.74 -9.21 21.64
C GLU A 185 -25.74 -9.57 20.55
N GLU A 186 -25.38 -9.37 19.27
CA GLU A 186 -26.23 -9.78 18.15
C GLU A 186 -26.31 -11.30 17.97
N ASN A 187 -25.51 -12.08 18.71
CA ASN A 187 -25.47 -13.53 18.68
C ASN A 187 -25.29 -14.08 17.25
N LEU A 188 -24.30 -13.57 16.54
CA LEU A 188 -23.99 -13.99 15.18
C LEU A 188 -23.41 -15.40 15.18
N VAL A 189 -23.65 -16.14 14.10
CA VAL A 189 -23.17 -17.50 13.89
C VAL A 189 -22.18 -17.51 12.73
N TYR A 190 -21.03 -18.14 12.93
CA TYR A 190 -20.02 -18.23 11.90
C TYR A 190 -20.45 -19.19 10.79
N ARG A 191 -20.39 -18.71 9.54
CA ARG A 191 -20.65 -19.50 8.35
C ARG A 191 -19.34 -19.71 7.58
N SER A 192 -18.82 -20.93 7.60
CA SER A 192 -17.63 -21.25 6.78
C SER A 192 -18.01 -21.34 5.31
N ILE A 193 -17.40 -20.46 4.50
CA ILE A 193 -17.46 -20.52 3.05
C ILE A 193 -16.01 -20.58 2.56
N PRO A 194 -15.69 -21.45 1.56
CA PRO A 194 -14.35 -21.45 0.97
C PRO A 194 -13.98 -20.06 0.44
N ALA A 195 -12.79 -19.60 0.78
CA ALA A 195 -12.28 -18.34 0.25
C ALA A 195 -12.07 -18.48 -1.28
N SER A 196 -12.50 -17.47 -2.03
CA SER A 196 -12.38 -17.45 -3.50
C SER A 196 -11.80 -16.11 -3.98
N TYR A 197 -10.90 -15.52 -3.21
CA TYR A 197 -10.39 -14.17 -3.44
C TYR A 197 -9.73 -13.99 -4.80
N GLU A 198 -9.05 -15.00 -5.33
CA GLU A 198 -8.20 -14.85 -6.50
C GLU A 198 -8.88 -15.18 -7.83
N THR A 199 -9.71 -16.19 -7.87
CA THR A 199 -10.18 -16.77 -9.15
C THR A 199 -11.57 -16.33 -9.57
N VAL A 200 -12.49 -16.10 -8.63
CA VAL A 200 -13.91 -15.90 -8.93
C VAL A 200 -14.48 -14.62 -8.30
N GLY A 201 -13.70 -13.97 -7.43
CA GLY A 201 -14.19 -12.95 -6.51
C GLY A 201 -15.03 -13.56 -5.40
N GLN A 202 -15.42 -12.76 -4.42
CA GLN A 202 -16.17 -13.23 -3.26
C GLN A 202 -17.48 -12.51 -3.10
N ARG A 203 -18.58 -13.26 -2.87
CA ARG A 203 -19.84 -12.68 -2.43
C ARG A 203 -19.70 -12.20 -0.99
N ILE A 204 -20.19 -11.01 -0.72
CA ILE A 204 -20.16 -10.34 0.58
C ILE A 204 -21.60 -10.13 1.04
N THR A 205 -22.01 -10.79 2.11
CA THR A 205 -23.28 -10.51 2.76
C THR A 205 -23.23 -9.11 3.39
N LEU A 206 -24.17 -8.26 3.05
CA LEU A 206 -24.18 -6.87 3.52
C LEU A 206 -24.63 -6.79 4.99
N ALA A 207 -24.30 -5.69 5.68
CA ALA A 207 -24.49 -5.53 7.12
C ALA A 207 -25.94 -5.73 7.58
N ASP A 208 -26.93 -5.22 6.84
CA ASP A 208 -28.36 -5.42 7.09
C ASP A 208 -28.75 -6.90 7.04
N GLN A 209 -28.29 -7.62 6.02
CA GLN A 209 -28.55 -9.05 5.86
C GLN A 209 -27.86 -9.89 6.93
N ILE A 210 -26.64 -9.52 7.35
CA ILE A 210 -25.93 -10.19 8.45
C ILE A 210 -26.74 -10.06 9.75
N LEU A 211 -27.20 -8.86 10.06
CA LEU A 211 -27.96 -8.60 11.28
C LEU A 211 -29.36 -9.25 11.27
N GLU A 212 -29.94 -9.44 10.09
CA GLU A 212 -31.22 -10.15 9.91
C GLU A 212 -31.04 -11.67 9.98
N THR A 213 -30.12 -12.23 9.19
CA THR A 213 -29.91 -13.70 9.09
C THR A 213 -29.10 -14.28 10.22
N LYS A 214 -28.34 -13.44 10.93
CA LYS A 214 -27.37 -13.81 11.98
C LYS A 214 -26.22 -14.69 11.49
N LEU A 215 -25.96 -14.75 10.19
CA LEU A 215 -24.91 -15.58 9.59
C LEU A 215 -23.85 -14.70 8.92
N ALA A 216 -22.58 -14.94 9.22
CA ALA A 216 -21.47 -14.24 8.58
C ALA A 216 -20.18 -15.06 8.58
N ASN A 217 -19.29 -14.77 7.65
CA ASN A 217 -17.92 -15.31 7.61
C ASN A 217 -16.89 -14.27 8.12
N CYS A 218 -15.59 -14.59 8.06
CA CYS A 218 -14.52 -13.74 8.59
C CYS A 218 -14.47 -12.33 7.95
N ILE A 219 -14.53 -12.23 6.62
CA ILE A 219 -14.47 -10.94 5.93
C ILE A 219 -15.76 -10.12 6.14
N GLU A 220 -16.91 -10.78 6.20
CA GLU A 220 -18.21 -10.15 6.42
C GLU A 220 -18.31 -9.56 7.84
N LEU A 221 -17.82 -10.29 8.86
CA LEU A 221 -17.73 -9.81 10.24
C LEU A 221 -16.76 -8.62 10.37
N SER A 222 -15.64 -8.69 9.66
CA SER A 222 -14.66 -7.60 9.65
C SER A 222 -15.24 -6.34 8.97
N LEU A 223 -15.99 -6.49 7.88
CA LEU A 223 -16.65 -5.37 7.21
C LEU A 223 -17.82 -4.80 8.02
N LEU A 224 -18.58 -5.64 8.72
CA LEU A 224 -19.63 -5.19 9.64
C LEU A 224 -19.05 -4.29 10.74
N MET A 225 -17.97 -4.75 11.39
CA MET A 225 -17.29 -3.98 12.42
C MET A 225 -16.63 -2.73 11.85
N ALA A 226 -16.00 -2.81 10.69
CA ALA A 226 -15.44 -1.66 9.98
C ALA A 226 -16.50 -0.60 9.67
N SER A 227 -17.70 -1.01 9.21
CA SER A 227 -18.80 -0.10 8.94
C SER A 227 -19.26 0.63 10.22
N ALA A 228 -19.33 -0.07 11.33
CA ALA A 228 -19.71 0.53 12.61
C ALA A 228 -18.63 1.50 13.14
N LEU A 229 -17.35 1.17 12.98
CA LEU A 229 -16.23 2.05 13.34
C LEU A 229 -16.20 3.31 12.46
N GLU A 230 -16.35 3.14 11.16
CA GLU A 230 -16.39 4.26 10.21
C GLU A 230 -17.57 5.21 10.50
N ALA A 231 -18.73 4.66 10.90
CA ALA A 231 -19.91 5.45 11.26
C ALA A 231 -19.69 6.39 12.47
N VAL A 232 -18.74 6.06 13.34
CA VAL A 232 -18.35 6.91 14.49
C VAL A 232 -16.99 7.59 14.26
N GLY A 233 -16.47 7.62 13.04
CA GLY A 233 -15.25 8.33 12.67
C GLY A 233 -13.94 7.62 13.02
N ILE A 234 -13.98 6.36 13.49
CA ILE A 234 -12.78 5.58 13.79
C ILE A 234 -12.30 4.84 12.54
N TYR A 235 -11.02 5.00 12.20
CA TYR A 235 -10.42 4.47 10.97
C TYR A 235 -10.00 3.03 11.13
N SER A 236 -10.31 2.23 10.14
CA SER A 236 -10.02 0.80 10.14
C SER A 236 -9.53 0.31 8.77
N GLY A 237 -9.04 -0.91 8.75
CA GLY A 237 -8.67 -1.60 7.52
C GLY A 237 -8.81 -3.11 7.67
N ILE A 238 -8.86 -3.79 6.54
CA ILE A 238 -9.02 -5.23 6.46
C ILE A 238 -7.67 -5.87 6.16
N VAL A 239 -7.26 -6.80 6.99
CA VAL A 239 -6.09 -7.66 6.75
C VAL A 239 -6.58 -8.93 6.09
N ILE A 240 -6.02 -9.24 4.94
CA ILE A 240 -6.33 -10.46 4.18
C ILE A 240 -5.11 -11.38 4.22
N THR A 241 -5.37 -12.63 4.58
CA THR A 241 -4.43 -13.73 4.50
C THR A 241 -4.95 -14.78 3.51
N LYS A 242 -4.16 -15.78 3.16
CA LYS A 242 -4.52 -16.81 2.17
C LYS A 242 -5.90 -17.44 2.35
N ASN A 243 -6.35 -17.63 3.58
CA ASN A 243 -7.62 -18.30 3.87
C ASN A 243 -8.47 -17.56 4.91
N HIS A 244 -8.08 -16.35 5.30
CA HIS A 244 -8.71 -15.66 6.41
C HIS A 244 -8.65 -14.14 6.24
N ALA A 245 -9.57 -13.44 6.92
CA ALA A 245 -9.57 -11.99 6.99
C ALA A 245 -9.91 -11.54 8.42
N PHE A 246 -9.26 -10.49 8.88
CA PHE A 246 -9.51 -9.88 10.18
C PHE A 246 -9.32 -8.36 10.13
N LEU A 247 -9.70 -7.68 11.17
CA LEU A 247 -9.74 -6.22 11.21
C LEU A 247 -8.47 -5.65 11.83
N SER A 248 -8.02 -4.51 11.31
CA SER A 248 -7.12 -3.59 12.00
C SER A 248 -7.82 -2.26 12.25
N VAL A 249 -7.46 -1.57 13.32
CA VAL A 249 -8.05 -0.28 13.69
C VAL A 249 -6.95 0.67 14.11
N TRP A 250 -6.98 1.89 13.61
CA TRP A 250 -6.10 2.96 14.03
C TRP A 250 -6.50 3.47 15.41
N LEU A 251 -5.53 3.68 16.28
CA LEU A 251 -5.71 4.26 17.62
C LEU A 251 -5.36 5.76 17.65
N ASP A 252 -4.75 6.26 16.59
CA ASP A 252 -4.48 7.66 16.31
C ASP A 252 -5.13 8.08 14.98
N GLU A 253 -5.37 9.37 14.76
CA GLU A 253 -5.95 9.91 13.53
C GLU A 253 -4.95 9.83 12.36
N LEU A 254 -4.66 8.63 11.94
CA LEU A 254 -3.70 8.29 10.89
C LEU A 254 -4.34 7.35 9.86
N CYS A 255 -3.75 7.27 8.68
CA CYS A 255 -4.03 6.24 7.69
C CYS A 255 -2.75 5.83 6.96
N SER A 256 -2.81 4.77 6.18
CA SER A 256 -1.68 4.32 5.38
C SER A 256 -1.39 5.27 4.21
N GLN A 257 -0.23 5.14 3.58
CA GLN A 257 0.15 5.92 2.39
C GLN A 257 -0.63 5.50 1.14
N HIS A 258 -1.00 4.22 1.04
CA HIS A 258 -1.72 3.63 -0.08
C HIS A 258 -2.92 2.85 0.42
N GLY A 259 -3.99 2.80 -0.38
CA GLY A 259 -5.21 2.05 -0.06
C GLY A 259 -4.97 0.56 0.13
N VAL A 260 -3.98 -0.01 -0.57
CA VAL A 260 -3.60 -1.42 -0.48
C VAL A 260 -2.11 -1.56 -0.23
N LEU A 261 -1.74 -2.33 0.79
CA LEU A 261 -0.37 -2.65 1.13
C LEU A 261 -0.18 -4.18 1.15
N ASP A 262 0.88 -4.65 0.55
CA ASP A 262 1.27 -6.06 0.51
C ASP A 262 2.42 -6.40 1.48
N ASP A 263 2.73 -5.47 2.39
CA ASP A 263 3.76 -5.60 3.42
C ASP A 263 3.14 -5.76 4.81
N CYS A 264 3.19 -6.99 5.36
CA CYS A 264 2.68 -7.25 6.70
C CYS A 264 3.50 -6.55 7.80
N SER A 265 4.74 -6.15 7.51
CA SER A 265 5.61 -5.47 8.47
C SER A 265 5.04 -4.11 8.89
N PHE A 266 4.29 -3.47 8.00
CA PHE A 266 3.61 -2.20 8.28
C PHE A 266 2.67 -2.32 9.49
N ILE A 267 1.72 -3.25 9.45
CA ILE A 267 0.74 -3.42 10.54
C ILE A 267 1.43 -3.85 11.83
N GLY A 268 2.30 -4.84 11.72
CA GLY A 268 2.97 -5.35 12.89
C GLY A 268 3.83 -4.33 13.60
N LYS A 269 4.47 -3.39 12.87
CA LYS A 269 5.18 -2.26 13.44
C LYS A 269 4.22 -1.33 14.19
N LYS A 270 3.10 -0.99 13.56
CA LYS A 270 2.09 -0.10 14.14
C LYS A 270 1.41 -0.68 15.37
N CYS A 271 1.34 -2.03 15.47
CA CYS A 271 0.79 -2.75 16.62
C CYS A 271 1.84 -3.11 17.69
N SER A 272 3.13 -2.77 17.51
CA SER A 272 4.18 -3.16 18.45
C SER A 272 4.13 -2.36 19.76
N GLU A 273 4.61 -2.97 20.85
CA GLU A 273 4.76 -2.28 22.14
C GLU A 273 5.60 -1.00 22.00
N GLY A 274 5.12 0.10 22.58
CA GLY A 274 5.78 1.39 22.55
C GLY A 274 5.45 2.24 21.33
N ILE A 275 4.84 1.69 20.27
CA ILE A 275 4.27 2.44 19.14
C ILE A 275 2.77 2.52 19.31
N SER A 276 2.07 1.38 19.38
CA SER A 276 0.64 1.26 19.67
C SER A 276 -0.26 2.22 18.88
N GLU A 277 0.09 2.50 17.61
CA GLU A 277 -0.71 3.34 16.71
C GLU A 277 -1.89 2.58 16.11
N MET A 278 -1.84 1.25 16.12
CA MET A 278 -2.91 0.37 15.64
C MET A 278 -3.16 -0.79 16.60
N THR A 279 -4.36 -1.32 16.54
CA THR A 279 -4.71 -2.63 17.10
C THR A 279 -5.29 -3.54 16.03
N VAL A 280 -5.25 -4.84 16.24
CA VAL A 280 -5.87 -5.85 15.37
C VAL A 280 -6.88 -6.67 16.14
N ILE A 281 -7.95 -7.08 15.47
CA ILE A 281 -9.09 -7.74 16.09
C ILE A 281 -9.53 -8.92 15.24
N GLU A 282 -9.62 -10.08 15.85
CA GLU A 282 -10.18 -11.28 15.23
C GLU A 282 -11.71 -11.23 15.33
N CYS A 283 -12.36 -10.88 14.22
CA CYS A 283 -13.80 -10.69 14.19
C CYS A 283 -14.59 -11.99 14.26
N THR A 284 -14.00 -13.13 13.96
CA THR A 284 -14.70 -14.43 14.13
C THR A 284 -14.97 -14.76 15.59
N GLU A 285 -14.22 -14.18 16.52
CA GLU A 285 -14.46 -14.31 17.95
C GLU A 285 -15.80 -13.69 18.39
N LEU A 286 -16.37 -12.76 17.62
CA LEU A 286 -17.72 -12.22 17.83
C LEU A 286 -18.83 -13.28 17.81
N THR A 287 -18.57 -14.45 17.24
CA THR A 287 -19.54 -15.55 17.13
C THR A 287 -19.44 -16.56 18.28
N LYS A 288 -18.47 -16.39 19.20
CA LYS A 288 -18.23 -17.29 20.32
C LYS A 288 -18.80 -16.71 21.62
N GLN A 289 -19.55 -17.51 22.38
CA GLN A 289 -20.27 -17.05 23.56
C GLN A 289 -19.40 -16.54 24.71
N THR A 290 -18.13 -16.95 24.80
CA THR A 290 -17.27 -16.73 25.98
C THR A 290 -15.98 -15.98 25.69
N THR A 291 -15.85 -15.34 24.55
CA THR A 291 -14.60 -14.68 24.14
C THR A 291 -14.62 -13.21 24.55
N SER A 292 -13.53 -12.74 25.18
CA SER A 292 -13.35 -11.33 25.50
C SER A 292 -12.70 -10.57 24.32
N PHE A 293 -12.82 -9.25 24.36
CA PHE A 293 -12.19 -8.37 23.37
C PHE A 293 -10.66 -8.54 23.34
N GLU A 294 -10.02 -8.68 24.49
CA GLU A 294 -8.58 -8.89 24.61
C GLU A 294 -8.13 -10.20 23.95
N VAL A 295 -8.91 -11.27 24.09
CA VAL A 295 -8.63 -12.56 23.43
C VAL A 295 -8.73 -12.41 21.92
N ALA A 296 -9.71 -11.67 21.41
CA ALA A 296 -9.83 -11.38 19.97
C ALA A 296 -8.60 -10.60 19.44
N GLN A 297 -8.06 -9.66 20.23
CA GLN A 297 -6.83 -8.96 19.87
C GLN A 297 -5.60 -9.88 19.87
N GLU A 298 -5.47 -10.76 20.87
CA GLU A 298 -4.35 -11.70 20.94
C GLU A 298 -4.34 -12.70 19.78
N ILE A 299 -5.51 -13.21 19.39
CA ILE A 299 -5.64 -14.14 18.26
C ILE A 299 -5.25 -13.44 16.96
N ALA A 300 -5.75 -12.23 16.73
CA ALA A 300 -5.38 -11.45 15.54
C ALA A 300 -3.87 -11.14 15.47
N ARG A 301 -3.25 -10.82 16.62
CA ARG A 301 -1.79 -10.64 16.69
C ARG A 301 -1.02 -11.91 16.32
N LYS A 302 -1.53 -13.10 16.69
CA LYS A 302 -0.91 -14.39 16.29
C LYS A 302 -0.99 -14.60 14.78
N HIS A 303 -2.11 -14.23 14.14
CA HIS A 303 -2.23 -14.29 12.69
C HIS A 303 -1.22 -13.38 11.96
N LEU A 304 -0.88 -12.21 12.52
CA LEU A 304 0.17 -11.34 11.98
C LEU A 304 1.58 -11.93 12.06
N LEU A 305 1.82 -12.91 12.95
CA LEU A 305 3.12 -13.58 13.05
C LEU A 305 3.36 -14.55 11.89
N ASP A 306 2.31 -15.03 11.23
CA ASP A 306 2.41 -15.86 10.04
C ASP A 306 2.54 -14.99 8.78
N ILE A 307 3.79 -14.56 8.54
CA ILE A 307 4.14 -13.71 7.39
C ILE A 307 3.85 -14.43 6.07
N ASP A 308 3.94 -15.76 6.05
CA ASP A 308 3.74 -16.56 4.86
C ASP A 308 2.28 -16.67 4.45
N ALA A 309 1.37 -16.47 5.39
CA ALA A 309 -0.06 -16.42 5.13
C ALA A 309 -0.57 -15.03 4.71
N PHE A 310 0.13 -13.96 5.04
CA PHE A 310 -0.31 -12.59 4.72
C PHE A 310 -0.34 -12.36 3.21
N GLU A 311 -1.42 -11.78 2.73
CA GLU A 311 -1.56 -11.38 1.33
C GLU A 311 -1.56 -9.87 1.17
N MET A 312 -2.43 -9.16 1.87
CA MET A 312 -2.52 -7.70 1.78
C MET A 312 -3.26 -7.07 2.96
N TYR A 313 -3.09 -5.78 3.08
CA TYR A 313 -3.85 -4.90 3.95
C TYR A 313 -4.58 -3.86 3.11
N ILE A 314 -5.86 -3.65 3.37
CA ILE A 314 -6.70 -2.65 2.71
C ILE A 314 -7.14 -1.63 3.75
N ASP A 315 -6.60 -0.41 3.66
CA ASP A 315 -6.96 0.71 4.53
C ASP A 315 -8.21 1.40 4.02
N ILE A 316 -9.31 1.29 4.74
CA ILE A 316 -10.60 1.84 4.30
C ILE A 316 -10.55 3.36 4.23
N LYS A 317 -9.94 4.03 5.23
CA LYS A 317 -9.82 5.50 5.23
C LYS A 317 -9.01 5.99 4.04
N ARG A 318 -7.88 5.35 3.76
CA ARG A 318 -7.05 5.71 2.60
C ARG A 318 -7.80 5.47 1.29
N CYS A 319 -8.51 4.34 1.16
CA CYS A 319 -9.35 4.09 -0.01
C CYS A 319 -10.42 5.18 -0.19
N ARG A 320 -11.00 5.72 0.89
CA ARG A 320 -11.93 6.87 0.81
C ARG A 320 -11.24 8.11 0.23
N LEU A 321 -10.02 8.41 0.68
CA LEU A 321 -9.23 9.52 0.16
C LEU A 321 -8.84 9.32 -1.32
N GLU A 322 -8.67 8.07 -1.76
CA GLU A 322 -8.43 7.69 -3.15
C GLU A 322 -9.72 7.63 -4.00
N GLY A 323 -10.87 8.02 -3.43
CA GLY A 323 -12.14 8.16 -4.15
C GLY A 323 -13.05 6.93 -4.09
N ILE A 324 -12.69 5.86 -3.38
CA ILE A 324 -13.56 4.68 -3.22
C ILE A 324 -14.68 5.00 -2.23
N ARG A 325 -15.91 5.02 -2.70
CA ARG A 325 -17.11 5.34 -1.92
C ARG A 325 -17.83 4.09 -1.42
N PRO A 326 -18.54 4.17 -0.27
CA PRO A 326 -19.42 3.10 0.18
C PRO A 326 -20.49 2.78 -0.85
N LEU A 327 -20.88 1.52 -0.97
CA LEU A 327 -22.07 1.16 -1.73
C LEU A 327 -23.31 1.81 -1.12
N PRO A 328 -24.29 2.23 -1.95
CA PRO A 328 -25.56 2.72 -1.44
C PRO A 328 -26.35 1.58 -0.79
N ALA A 329 -27.02 1.88 0.32
CA ALA A 329 -28.00 0.96 0.90
C ALA A 329 -29.15 0.77 -0.08
N ARG A 330 -29.61 -0.47 -0.25
CA ARG A 330 -30.71 -0.78 -1.17
C ARG A 330 -31.85 -1.52 -0.48
N THR A 331 -33.07 -1.21 -0.89
CA THR A 331 -34.30 -1.87 -0.46
C THR A 331 -35.02 -2.47 -1.65
N LYS A 332 -35.80 -3.53 -1.44
CA LYS A 332 -36.68 -4.05 -2.46
C LYS A 332 -37.92 -3.18 -2.62
N ASP A 333 -38.16 -2.75 -3.84
CA ASP A 333 -39.41 -2.10 -4.25
C ASP A 333 -40.04 -2.95 -5.36
N GLY A 334 -40.99 -3.83 -4.98
CA GLY A 334 -41.51 -4.86 -5.86
C GLY A 334 -40.44 -5.86 -6.31
N ASP A 335 -40.25 -6.02 -7.62
CA ASP A 335 -39.22 -6.89 -8.21
C ASP A 335 -37.85 -6.19 -8.46
N LYS A 336 -37.78 -4.89 -8.19
CA LYS A 336 -36.55 -4.10 -8.42
C LYS A 336 -35.92 -3.65 -7.09
N TRP A 337 -34.62 -3.43 -7.15
CA TRP A 337 -33.90 -2.77 -6.08
C TRP A 337 -33.92 -1.26 -6.25
N ALA A 338 -34.18 -0.54 -5.17
CA ALA A 338 -34.12 0.92 -5.09
C ALA A 338 -33.11 1.34 -4.01
N VAL A 339 -32.56 2.54 -4.13
CA VAL A 339 -31.72 3.12 -3.08
C VAL A 339 -32.61 3.38 -1.86
N ALA A 340 -32.19 2.91 -0.69
CA ALA A 340 -32.92 3.13 0.55
C ALA A 340 -32.92 4.64 0.87
N SER A 341 -34.12 5.25 0.95
CA SER A 341 -34.26 6.58 1.50
C SER A 341 -34.20 6.49 3.02
N VAL A 342 -33.31 7.26 3.62
CA VAL A 342 -33.33 7.46 5.07
C VAL A 342 -34.45 8.46 5.34
N ASP A 343 -35.62 7.95 5.75
CA ASP A 343 -36.64 8.83 6.32
C ASP A 343 -36.04 9.43 7.59
N ALA A 344 -35.84 10.74 7.58
CA ALA A 344 -35.38 11.45 8.75
C ALA A 344 -36.42 11.22 9.86
N LEU A 345 -36.03 10.49 10.89
CA LEU A 345 -36.79 10.40 12.12
C LEU A 345 -36.95 11.83 12.63
N ALA A 346 -38.17 12.35 12.54
CA ALA A 346 -38.51 13.64 13.09
C ALA A 346 -38.35 13.54 14.62
N HIS A 347 -37.28 14.08 15.13
CA HIS A 347 -37.10 14.30 16.55
C HIS A 347 -37.87 15.60 16.90
N ASP A 348 -38.78 15.51 17.87
CA ASP A 348 -39.38 16.68 18.48
C ASP A 348 -38.27 17.58 19.02
N ALA A 349 -38.34 18.87 18.67
CA ALA A 349 -37.38 19.86 19.07
C ALA A 349 -37.31 19.93 20.60
N CYS A 350 -36.13 19.59 21.12
CA CYS A 350 -35.82 19.74 22.55
C CYS A 350 -35.38 21.18 22.79
N ASP A 351 -36.03 21.89 23.71
CA ASP A 351 -35.62 23.22 24.16
C ASP A 351 -34.23 23.12 24.86
N VAL A 352 -33.17 23.49 24.15
CA VAL A 352 -31.83 23.50 24.69
C VAL A 352 -31.54 24.85 25.38
N LYS A 353 -31.49 24.85 26.68
CA LYS A 353 -30.91 25.96 27.44
C LYS A 353 -29.39 25.78 27.49
N VAL A 354 -28.65 26.65 26.82
CA VAL A 354 -27.18 26.73 26.91
C VAL A 354 -26.80 27.45 28.20
N SER A 355 -26.19 26.76 29.15
CA SER A 355 -25.53 27.38 30.31
C SER A 355 -24.09 27.74 29.94
N GLU A 356 -23.62 28.89 30.46
CA GLU A 356 -22.30 29.44 30.18
C GLU A 356 -21.19 28.45 30.56
N HIS A 357 -20.20 28.32 29.66
CA HIS A 357 -19.04 27.46 29.83
C HIS A 357 -18.11 27.96 30.92
N THR A 358 -17.91 27.16 31.96
CA THR A 358 -16.75 27.26 32.85
C THR A 358 -15.48 26.79 32.11
N LYS A 359 -14.46 27.63 32.08
CA LYS A 359 -13.14 27.25 31.59
C LYS A 359 -12.59 26.09 32.43
N TYR A 360 -12.32 24.97 31.79
CA TYR A 360 -11.55 23.89 32.39
C TYR A 360 -10.06 24.20 32.25
N ASP A 361 -9.37 24.32 33.38
CA ASP A 361 -7.91 24.29 33.43
C ASP A 361 -7.45 22.85 33.16
N LEU A 362 -6.76 22.68 32.06
CA LEU A 362 -6.07 21.43 31.71
C LEU A 362 -4.73 21.36 32.46
N ASP A 363 -4.78 21.01 33.76
CA ASP A 363 -3.60 20.49 34.46
C ASP A 363 -3.52 18.98 34.20
N THR A 364 -2.85 18.62 33.14
CA THR A 364 -2.40 17.23 32.92
C THR A 364 -1.18 16.99 33.79
N ALA A 365 -1.37 16.23 34.87
CA ALA A 365 -0.28 15.66 35.63
C ALA A 365 0.52 14.68 34.77
N TYR A 366 1.60 15.15 34.17
CA TYR A 366 2.62 14.30 33.57
C TYR A 366 3.49 13.70 34.68
N ASP A 367 3.55 12.38 34.71
CA ASP A 367 4.44 11.61 35.59
C ASP A 367 5.92 11.87 35.20
N GLN A 368 6.60 12.65 36.02
CA GLN A 368 7.98 13.10 35.84
C GLN A 368 9.00 12.05 36.32
N SER A 369 8.86 10.82 35.99
CA SER A 369 9.85 9.80 36.36
C SER A 369 10.42 9.06 35.16
N LYS A 370 11.17 9.76 34.30
CA LYS A 370 12.35 9.34 33.56
C LYS A 370 12.73 10.45 32.57
N GLU A 371 13.81 11.14 32.84
CA GLU A 371 14.48 12.04 31.90
C GLU A 371 15.02 11.25 30.68
N THR A 372 14.16 10.93 29.72
CA THR A 372 14.60 10.55 28.40
C THR A 372 14.35 11.75 27.48
N ASN A 373 15.41 12.34 26.96
CA ASN A 373 15.35 13.43 26.03
C ASN A 373 14.45 13.04 24.85
N LYS A 374 13.44 13.85 24.51
CA LYS A 374 12.49 13.56 23.43
C LYS A 374 13.19 13.34 22.08
N LEU A 375 14.35 13.95 21.86
CA LEU A 375 15.18 13.71 20.68
C LEU A 375 15.64 12.24 20.60
N ASP A 376 16.03 11.61 21.71
CA ASP A 376 16.42 10.20 21.73
C ASP A 376 15.23 9.29 21.41
N ILE A 377 14.03 9.69 21.83
CA ILE A 377 12.80 8.97 21.49
C ILE A 377 12.48 9.13 19.99
N TRP A 378 12.66 10.32 19.42
CA TRP A 378 12.42 10.56 18.00
C TRP A 378 13.46 9.82 17.14
N GLU A 379 14.74 9.88 17.49
CA GLU A 379 15.78 9.10 16.81
C GLU A 379 15.48 7.60 16.83
N ARG A 380 15.06 7.04 17.98
CA ARG A 380 14.68 5.62 18.06
C ARG A 380 13.44 5.26 17.24
N LYS A 381 12.46 6.16 17.16
CA LYS A 381 11.26 5.94 16.36
C LYS A 381 11.51 6.04 14.86
N LEU A 382 12.52 6.79 14.43
CA LEU A 382 12.90 6.91 13.02
C LEU A 382 13.72 5.71 12.53
N LEU A 383 14.61 5.14 13.35
CA LEU A 383 15.30 3.89 13.04
C LEU A 383 14.44 2.70 13.43
N ASP A 384 13.88 2.05 12.42
CA ASP A 384 13.09 0.85 12.62
C ASP A 384 13.97 -0.38 12.79
N PHE A 385 14.22 -0.79 14.01
CA PHE A 385 14.98 -1.99 14.34
C PHE A 385 14.13 -3.28 14.41
N SER A 386 12.88 -3.24 13.96
CA SER A 386 12.08 -4.45 13.87
C SER A 386 12.58 -5.37 12.75
N LEU A 387 12.49 -6.68 12.94
CA LEU A 387 12.85 -7.69 11.93
C LEU A 387 11.94 -7.68 10.69
N ARG A 388 10.99 -6.76 10.64
CA ARG A 388 10.10 -6.52 9.51
C ARG A 388 10.64 -5.46 8.55
N ASN A 389 11.68 -4.74 8.99
CA ASN A 389 12.37 -3.77 8.17
C ASN A 389 13.21 -4.49 7.12
N ASN A 390 12.99 -4.21 5.84
CA ASN A 390 13.75 -4.78 4.73
C ASN A 390 15.26 -4.46 4.80
N PHE A 391 15.64 -3.41 5.54
CA PHE A 391 17.05 -3.11 5.82
C PHE A 391 17.70 -4.09 6.80
N LEU A 392 16.93 -4.84 7.59
CA LEU A 392 17.42 -5.84 8.55
C LEU A 392 17.06 -7.26 8.16
N ASN A 393 15.96 -7.46 7.44
CA ASN A 393 15.47 -8.77 7.04
C ASN A 393 14.73 -8.67 5.71
N LEU A 394 15.45 -8.79 4.63
CA LEU A 394 14.94 -8.64 3.27
C LEU A 394 13.96 -9.75 2.92
N SER A 395 12.80 -9.36 2.39
CA SER A 395 11.79 -10.28 1.89
C SER A 395 11.91 -10.45 0.38
N PHE A 396 12.08 -11.69 -0.09
CA PHE A 396 12.33 -12.02 -1.50
C PHE A 396 11.05 -12.21 -2.35
N ARG A 397 9.85 -11.91 -1.84
CA ARG A 397 8.64 -12.53 -2.43
C ARG A 397 7.96 -11.77 -3.57
N THR A 398 7.81 -10.45 -3.51
CA THR A 398 6.96 -9.73 -4.49
C THR A 398 7.53 -8.41 -4.97
N LYS A 399 8.47 -7.83 -4.23
CA LYS A 399 9.06 -6.52 -4.50
C LYS A 399 10.58 -6.56 -4.71
N ALA A 400 11.14 -7.75 -4.81
CA ALA A 400 12.57 -7.94 -5.01
C ALA A 400 12.85 -9.05 -6.02
N ILE A 401 13.84 -8.84 -6.87
CA ILE A 401 14.36 -9.82 -7.81
C ILE A 401 15.82 -10.05 -7.52
N GLN A 402 16.16 -11.30 -7.26
CA GLN A 402 17.53 -11.77 -7.08
C GLN A 402 18.15 -12.13 -8.43
N PHE A 403 19.35 -11.66 -8.66
CA PHE A 403 20.14 -11.98 -9.86
C PHE A 403 21.15 -13.09 -9.59
N ILE A 404 21.41 -13.87 -10.60
CA ILE A 404 22.51 -14.84 -10.59
C ILE A 404 23.79 -14.05 -10.80
N SER A 405 24.60 -13.90 -9.76
CA SER A 405 25.83 -13.13 -9.80
C SER A 405 26.97 -13.94 -9.20
N PHE A 406 28.18 -13.77 -9.75
CA PHE A 406 29.41 -14.41 -9.25
C PHE A 406 30.46 -13.39 -8.80
N GLU A 407 30.36 -12.16 -9.27
CA GLU A 407 31.28 -11.05 -8.96
C GLU A 407 30.46 -9.77 -8.88
N VAL A 408 29.85 -9.50 -7.72
CA VAL A 408 28.92 -8.38 -7.55
C VAL A 408 29.59 -7.00 -7.68
N GLY A 409 30.88 -6.88 -7.37
CA GLY A 409 31.66 -5.67 -7.58
C GLY A 409 31.72 -5.27 -9.05
N THR A 410 31.92 -6.24 -9.95
CA THR A 410 31.94 -5.99 -11.40
C THR A 410 30.61 -5.39 -11.91
N ILE A 411 29.48 -5.77 -11.34
CA ILE A 411 28.16 -5.20 -11.69
C ILE A 411 28.09 -3.73 -11.24
N GLU A 412 28.60 -3.44 -10.04
CA GLU A 412 28.68 -2.08 -9.51
C GLU A 412 29.56 -1.19 -10.40
N ASP A 413 30.80 -1.63 -10.72
CA ASP A 413 31.72 -0.89 -11.57
C ASP A 413 31.13 -0.48 -12.92
N TYR A 414 30.48 -1.42 -13.61
CA TYR A 414 29.87 -1.13 -14.90
C TYR A 414 28.66 -0.19 -14.78
N LEU A 415 27.84 -0.33 -13.74
CA LEU A 415 26.72 0.60 -13.50
C LEU A 415 27.22 2.00 -13.15
N GLN A 416 28.32 2.12 -12.39
CA GLN A 416 28.97 3.40 -12.11
C GLN A 416 29.51 4.07 -13.37
N ASN A 417 30.04 3.29 -14.31
CA ASN A 417 30.52 3.78 -15.62
C ASN A 417 29.38 4.18 -16.58
N GLY A 418 28.13 4.02 -16.18
CA GLY A 418 26.94 4.41 -16.95
C GLY A 418 26.38 3.32 -17.87
N ASP A 419 26.84 2.08 -17.73
CA ASP A 419 26.28 0.96 -18.47
C ASP A 419 24.84 0.64 -18.02
N GLU A 420 24.06 0.06 -18.94
CA GLU A 420 22.70 -0.41 -18.68
C GLU A 420 22.68 -1.94 -18.74
N TYR A 421 22.04 -2.58 -17.76
CA TYR A 421 21.86 -4.03 -17.76
C TYR A 421 20.44 -4.42 -18.17
N CYS A 422 20.32 -5.33 -19.15
CA CYS A 422 19.07 -5.98 -19.52
C CYS A 422 18.74 -7.09 -18.52
N ILE A 423 17.51 -7.13 -18.02
CA ILE A 423 17.06 -8.20 -17.13
C ILE A 423 16.43 -9.32 -17.96
N MET A 424 16.94 -10.53 -17.79
CA MET A 424 16.50 -11.71 -18.48
C MET A 424 16.08 -12.81 -17.49
N PRO A 425 15.13 -13.67 -17.88
CA PRO A 425 14.79 -14.83 -17.08
C PRO A 425 15.96 -15.80 -16.97
N MET A 426 15.79 -16.86 -16.20
CA MET A 426 16.77 -17.92 -16.08
C MET A 426 17.10 -18.48 -17.48
N PRO A 427 18.41 -18.66 -17.79
CA PRO A 427 18.79 -19.26 -19.07
C PRO A 427 18.21 -20.66 -19.24
N ASP A 428 17.70 -20.96 -20.43
CA ASP A 428 17.22 -22.29 -20.81
C ASP A 428 18.43 -23.24 -21.01
N VAL A 429 18.95 -23.70 -19.90
CA VAL A 429 19.92 -24.79 -19.89
C VAL A 429 19.17 -25.97 -19.29
N ASP A 430 19.23 -27.15 -19.90
CA ASP A 430 18.57 -28.41 -19.47
C ASP A 430 19.06 -28.89 -18.06
N ILE A 431 19.22 -27.98 -17.12
CA ILE A 431 19.69 -28.19 -15.76
C ILE A 431 18.58 -27.80 -14.82
N LYS A 432 17.98 -28.76 -14.14
CA LYS A 432 17.11 -28.52 -12.99
C LYS A 432 17.95 -27.92 -11.86
N LEU A 433 18.00 -26.59 -11.81
CA LEU A 433 18.60 -25.83 -10.70
C LEU A 433 17.66 -25.92 -9.49
N THR A 434 17.94 -26.86 -8.59
CA THR A 434 17.41 -26.82 -7.22
C THR A 434 18.36 -26.02 -6.34
N LYS A 435 17.77 -25.12 -5.52
CA LYS A 435 18.41 -24.05 -4.73
C LYS A 435 19.59 -24.52 -3.95
N ASP A 436 20.23 -25.19 -3.59
CA ASP A 436 21.26 -25.32 -2.53
C ASP A 436 22.18 -26.50 -2.68
N GLU A 437 22.80 -27.04 -3.42
CA GLU A 437 23.90 -28.04 -3.28
C GLU A 437 24.32 -28.79 -4.56
N GLN A 438 23.58 -28.71 -5.64
CA GLN A 438 23.91 -29.47 -6.85
C GLN A 438 24.77 -28.72 -7.88
N LEU A 439 24.91 -27.40 -7.75
CA LEU A 439 25.68 -26.54 -8.67
C LEU A 439 27.20 -26.82 -8.60
N VAL A 440 27.69 -27.34 -7.50
CA VAL A 440 29.14 -27.52 -7.25
C VAL A 440 29.70 -28.83 -7.81
N ARG A 441 28.86 -29.78 -8.25
CA ARG A 441 29.32 -31.15 -8.54
C ARG A 441 29.32 -31.64 -10.00
N SER A 442 28.87 -30.82 -10.95
CA SER A 442 28.85 -31.24 -12.36
C SER A 442 29.56 -30.25 -13.28
N GLY A 443 30.21 -30.74 -14.32
CA GLY A 443 30.82 -29.89 -15.36
C GLY A 443 29.90 -28.91 -16.04
N SER A 444 28.59 -29.16 -15.96
CA SER A 444 27.50 -28.26 -16.43
C SER A 444 27.41 -26.96 -15.61
N ALA A 445 27.70 -26.99 -14.31
CA ALA A 445 27.70 -25.80 -13.45
C ALA A 445 28.84 -24.82 -13.81
N LEU A 446 29.99 -25.34 -14.18
CA LEU A 446 31.11 -24.53 -14.67
C LEU A 446 30.76 -23.83 -15.99
N MET A 447 30.07 -24.52 -16.90
CA MET A 447 29.59 -23.93 -18.18
C MET A 447 28.57 -22.81 -17.93
N LEU A 448 27.62 -23.01 -17.04
CA LEU A 448 26.61 -22.00 -16.70
C LEU A 448 27.25 -20.77 -16.07
N SER A 449 28.17 -20.96 -15.12
CA SER A 449 28.88 -19.82 -14.47
C SER A 449 29.70 -19.00 -15.46
N GLN A 450 30.36 -19.65 -16.41
CA GLN A 450 31.13 -18.97 -17.47
C GLN A 450 30.21 -18.21 -18.44
N LEU A 451 29.07 -18.79 -18.80
CA LEU A 451 28.06 -18.15 -19.65
C LEU A 451 27.53 -16.89 -18.97
N ILE A 452 27.10 -16.98 -17.73
CA ILE A 452 26.55 -15.84 -16.97
C ILE A 452 27.61 -14.76 -16.76
N LYS A 453 28.87 -15.12 -16.45
CA LYS A 453 29.96 -14.15 -16.38
C LYS A 453 30.18 -13.42 -17.70
N ASN A 454 30.13 -14.13 -18.83
CA ASN A 454 30.24 -13.52 -20.15
C ASN A 454 29.06 -12.59 -20.44
N ASP A 455 27.83 -13.00 -20.12
CA ASP A 455 26.64 -12.20 -20.31
C ASP A 455 26.69 -10.91 -19.47
N ILE A 456 27.14 -10.98 -18.20
CA ILE A 456 27.33 -9.80 -17.35
C ILE A 456 28.38 -8.82 -17.95
N VAL A 457 29.52 -9.33 -18.36
CA VAL A 457 30.64 -8.49 -18.79
C VAL A 457 30.46 -7.98 -20.22
N LYS A 458 30.09 -8.86 -21.17
CA LYS A 458 30.05 -8.52 -22.60
C LYS A 458 28.70 -8.04 -23.07
N ASP A 459 27.63 -8.77 -22.70
CA ASP A 459 26.30 -8.54 -23.25
C ASP A 459 25.46 -7.63 -22.34
N LYS A 460 25.97 -7.31 -21.15
CA LYS A 460 25.28 -6.47 -20.15
C LYS A 460 23.90 -7.03 -19.79
N VAL A 461 23.84 -8.33 -19.49
CA VAL A 461 22.63 -9.05 -19.13
C VAL A 461 22.73 -9.58 -17.70
N LEU A 462 21.70 -9.35 -16.91
CA LEU A 462 21.51 -9.93 -15.58
C LEU A 462 20.40 -10.99 -15.66
N HIS A 463 20.73 -12.21 -15.32
CA HIS A 463 19.79 -13.32 -15.26
C HIS A 463 19.18 -13.46 -13.87
N THR A 464 17.88 -13.74 -13.80
CA THR A 464 17.19 -14.04 -12.55
C THR A 464 17.06 -15.55 -12.36
N TYR A 465 16.75 -16.00 -11.13
CA TYR A 465 16.39 -17.39 -10.83
C TYR A 465 14.94 -17.72 -11.24
N LEU A 466 14.18 -16.74 -11.74
CA LEU A 466 12.76 -16.85 -12.05
C LEU A 466 12.52 -17.18 -13.53
N LYS A 467 11.42 -17.84 -13.79
CA LYS A 467 10.91 -18.03 -15.16
C LYS A 467 10.40 -16.71 -15.75
N ASP A 468 10.25 -16.67 -17.09
CA ASP A 468 9.91 -15.43 -17.78
C ASP A 468 8.59 -14.81 -17.27
N ASP A 469 7.50 -15.56 -17.18
CA ASP A 469 6.20 -15.05 -16.75
C ASP A 469 6.24 -14.47 -15.32
N GLU A 470 6.95 -15.11 -14.42
CA GLU A 470 7.07 -14.69 -13.03
C GLU A 470 7.98 -13.46 -12.92
N SER A 471 9.11 -13.44 -13.62
CA SER A 471 10.02 -12.30 -13.67
C SER A 471 9.34 -11.06 -14.23
N GLN A 472 8.60 -11.20 -15.33
CA GLN A 472 7.86 -10.11 -15.96
C GLN A 472 6.78 -9.53 -15.05
N ARG A 473 6.09 -10.39 -14.29
CA ARG A 473 5.08 -9.93 -13.31
C ARG A 473 5.71 -9.08 -12.22
N ILE A 474 6.80 -9.55 -11.61
CA ILE A 474 7.49 -8.86 -10.52
C ILE A 474 8.12 -7.56 -11.04
N LEU A 475 8.82 -7.60 -12.19
CA LEU A 475 9.43 -6.41 -12.80
C LEU A 475 8.39 -5.34 -13.13
N ARG A 476 7.22 -5.73 -13.61
CA ARG A 476 6.11 -4.78 -13.86
C ARG A 476 5.66 -4.10 -12.57
N ASN A 477 5.56 -4.84 -11.49
CA ASN A 477 5.19 -4.29 -10.19
C ASN A 477 6.27 -3.33 -9.65
N ILE A 478 7.54 -3.72 -9.72
CA ILE A 478 8.68 -2.87 -9.34
C ILE A 478 8.70 -1.58 -10.19
N TYR A 479 8.54 -1.71 -11.51
CA TYR A 479 8.51 -0.57 -12.42
C TYR A 479 7.40 0.44 -12.09
N ARG A 480 6.18 -0.07 -11.82
CA ARG A 480 5.06 0.78 -11.43
C ARG A 480 5.28 1.44 -10.07
N SER A 481 5.68 0.64 -9.09
CA SER A 481 5.89 1.12 -7.72
C SER A 481 6.99 2.18 -7.65
N SER A 482 8.11 2.00 -8.36
CA SER A 482 9.21 2.97 -8.39
C SER A 482 8.79 4.29 -9.05
N ARG A 483 8.02 4.24 -10.13
CA ARG A 483 7.51 5.45 -10.79
C ARG A 483 6.53 6.21 -9.91
N VAL A 484 5.58 5.52 -9.31
CA VAL A 484 4.62 6.12 -8.37
C VAL A 484 5.36 6.79 -7.20
N SER A 485 6.37 6.13 -6.64
CA SER A 485 7.19 6.72 -5.56
C SER A 485 7.85 8.04 -5.99
N ILE A 486 8.44 8.09 -7.17
CA ILE A 486 9.08 9.32 -7.68
C ILE A 486 8.03 10.41 -7.96
N GLU A 487 6.90 10.05 -8.56
CA GLU A 487 5.83 11.01 -8.90
C GLU A 487 5.15 11.59 -7.65
N GLU A 488 4.95 10.78 -6.60
CA GLU A 488 4.24 11.21 -5.38
C GLU A 488 5.16 11.85 -4.34
N THR A 489 6.37 11.31 -4.15
CA THR A 489 7.26 11.75 -3.06
C THR A 489 8.51 12.48 -3.55
N GLY A 490 8.77 12.50 -4.85
CA GLY A 490 10.02 13.00 -5.42
C GLY A 490 11.25 12.16 -5.07
N SER A 491 11.10 11.07 -4.33
CA SER A 491 12.19 10.26 -3.80
C SER A 491 12.33 8.94 -4.54
N ASN A 492 13.56 8.55 -4.84
CA ASN A 492 13.83 7.23 -5.38
C ASN A 492 13.59 6.16 -4.28
N SER A 493 12.89 5.11 -4.63
CA SER A 493 12.70 3.94 -3.77
C SER A 493 13.34 2.67 -4.34
N LEU A 494 13.87 2.71 -5.57
CA LEU A 494 14.42 1.54 -6.25
C LEU A 494 15.94 1.51 -6.10
N TYR A 495 16.44 0.41 -5.54
CA TYR A 495 17.85 0.19 -5.32
C TYR A 495 18.28 -1.21 -5.73
N LEU A 496 19.51 -1.32 -6.18
CA LEU A 496 20.20 -2.56 -6.31
C LEU A 496 20.99 -2.81 -5.02
N ALA A 497 20.56 -3.78 -4.23
CA ALA A 497 21.27 -4.22 -3.04
C ALA A 497 22.47 -5.07 -3.47
N ILE A 498 23.67 -4.70 -3.05
CA ILE A 498 24.95 -5.38 -3.36
C ILE A 498 25.50 -5.95 -2.07
N GLY A 499 25.58 -7.27 -2.04
CA GLY A 499 25.94 -8.03 -0.85
C GLY A 499 24.85 -8.09 0.20
N LEU A 500 24.70 -9.25 0.80
CA LEU A 500 23.80 -9.50 1.92
C LEU A 500 24.56 -9.96 3.14
N LEU A 501 24.26 -9.38 4.29
CA LEU A 501 24.66 -9.95 5.55
C LEU A 501 23.68 -11.05 5.95
N ARG A 502 24.17 -12.30 6.01
CA ARG A 502 23.47 -13.41 6.68
C ARG A 502 23.75 -13.33 8.17
N TRP A 503 22.72 -13.15 8.98
CA TRP A 503 22.84 -12.99 10.41
C TRP A 503 21.73 -13.71 11.19
N TYR A 504 21.90 -13.87 12.50
CA TYR A 504 20.97 -14.57 13.38
C TYR A 504 20.64 -13.74 14.60
N GLU A 505 19.37 -13.69 14.96
CA GLU A 505 18.84 -12.91 16.09
C GLU A 505 19.38 -13.39 17.45
N LYS A 506 19.61 -14.69 17.58
CA LYS A 506 20.18 -15.34 18.77
C LYS A 506 21.16 -16.43 18.33
N LYS A 507 22.16 -16.75 19.19
CA LYS A 507 23.16 -17.80 18.91
C LYS A 507 22.56 -19.15 18.50
N ASN A 508 21.36 -19.49 18.99
CA ASN A 508 20.66 -20.74 18.72
C ASN A 508 19.42 -20.59 17.82
N SER A 509 19.25 -19.45 17.15
CA SER A 509 18.13 -19.27 16.21
C SER A 509 18.28 -20.22 15.02
N PRO A 510 17.25 -21.00 14.66
CA PRO A 510 17.30 -21.88 13.48
C PRO A 510 17.17 -21.11 12.16
N LYS A 511 16.67 -19.89 12.19
CA LYS A 511 16.34 -19.10 10.99
C LYS A 511 17.38 -18.01 10.76
N ALA A 512 18.04 -18.07 9.61
CA ALA A 512 18.89 -16.99 9.12
C ALA A 512 18.05 -15.77 8.68
N ARG A 513 18.64 -14.59 8.85
CA ARG A 513 18.13 -13.32 8.34
C ARG A 513 19.10 -12.76 7.32
N TYR A 514 18.58 -12.03 6.35
CA TYR A 514 19.37 -11.45 5.28
C TYR A 514 19.13 -9.94 5.25
N ALA A 515 20.19 -9.17 5.31
CA ALA A 515 20.13 -7.71 5.29
C ALA A 515 21.04 -7.16 4.19
N PRO A 516 20.57 -6.22 3.34
CA PRO A 516 21.41 -5.61 2.33
C PRO A 516 22.56 -4.84 2.98
N ILE A 517 23.76 -4.89 2.38
CA ILE A 517 24.94 -4.18 2.87
C ILE A 517 25.07 -2.83 2.17
N LEU A 518 25.18 -2.84 0.86
CA LEU A 518 25.28 -1.64 0.02
C LEU A 518 24.01 -1.47 -0.82
N LEU A 519 23.65 -0.25 -1.07
CA LEU A 519 22.45 0.12 -1.81
C LEU A 519 22.82 1.11 -2.91
N LEU A 520 22.84 0.62 -4.15
CA LEU A 520 23.08 1.41 -5.35
C LEU A 520 21.75 1.93 -5.88
N PRO A 521 21.53 3.26 -5.93
CA PRO A 521 20.31 3.83 -6.47
C PRO A 521 20.23 3.59 -7.98
N VAL A 522 19.14 2.97 -8.42
CA VAL A 522 18.92 2.65 -9.83
C VAL A 522 17.55 3.11 -10.31
N GLU A 523 17.43 3.22 -11.62
CA GLU A 523 16.15 3.34 -12.29
C GLU A 523 15.90 2.14 -13.20
N ILE A 524 14.64 1.77 -13.33
CA ILE A 524 14.22 0.72 -14.23
C ILE A 524 13.58 1.32 -15.47
N LEU A 525 14.01 0.86 -16.63
CA LEU A 525 13.58 1.32 -17.93
C LEU A 525 12.90 0.18 -18.68
N TYR A 526 11.83 0.48 -19.42
CA TYR A 526 11.20 -0.49 -20.30
C TYR A 526 11.43 -0.12 -21.75
N LYS A 527 12.26 -0.92 -22.44
CA LYS A 527 12.68 -0.70 -23.84
C LYS A 527 12.50 -1.98 -24.64
N ARG A 528 11.89 -1.91 -25.82
CA ARG A 528 11.76 -3.04 -26.78
C ARG A 528 11.22 -4.34 -26.16
N GLY A 529 10.24 -4.23 -25.25
CA GLY A 529 9.64 -5.40 -24.59
C GLY A 529 10.43 -5.98 -23.43
N ARG A 530 11.54 -5.36 -23.00
CA ARG A 530 12.41 -5.83 -21.91
C ARG A 530 12.68 -4.74 -20.88
N TYR A 531 13.01 -5.14 -19.68
CA TYR A 531 13.39 -4.26 -18.59
C TYR A 531 14.90 -4.12 -18.53
N TYR A 532 15.35 -2.88 -18.29
CA TYR A 532 16.75 -2.52 -18.11
C TYR A 532 16.90 -1.77 -16.80
N ILE A 533 18.03 -1.93 -16.13
CA ILE A 533 18.42 -1.09 -15.00
C ILE A 533 19.61 -0.23 -15.37
N ARG A 534 19.61 1.00 -14.85
CA ARG A 534 20.70 1.97 -14.97
C ARG A 534 20.88 2.67 -13.63
N LYS A 535 22.13 3.02 -13.27
CA LYS A 535 22.43 3.84 -12.10
C LYS A 535 21.80 5.23 -12.23
N ARG A 536 21.35 5.79 -11.13
CA ARG A 536 20.96 7.20 -11.00
C ARG A 536 22.16 8.05 -10.58
N ASP A 537 21.98 9.37 -10.60
CA ASP A 537 23.06 10.33 -10.25
C ASP A 537 23.44 10.31 -8.76
N GLU A 538 22.62 9.68 -7.90
CA GLU A 538 22.89 9.56 -6.47
C GLU A 538 24.00 8.54 -6.17
N ASP A 539 24.73 8.73 -5.06
CA ASP A 539 25.82 7.86 -4.68
C ASP A 539 25.36 6.54 -4.03
N VAL A 540 26.23 5.53 -4.07
CA VAL A 540 26.04 4.28 -3.32
C VAL A 540 26.00 4.57 -1.83
N SER A 541 25.07 3.98 -1.12
CA SER A 541 24.93 4.15 0.32
C SER A 541 25.10 2.85 1.09
N LEU A 542 25.72 2.94 2.26
CA LEU A 542 25.78 1.84 3.21
C LEU A 542 24.43 1.72 3.93
N ASN A 543 24.04 0.50 4.26
CA ASN A 543 22.87 0.27 5.11
C ASN A 543 23.18 0.62 6.58
N ILE A 544 23.04 1.89 6.92
CA ILE A 544 23.35 2.39 8.25
C ILE A 544 22.39 1.83 9.30
N THR A 545 21.13 1.53 8.93
CA THR A 545 20.18 0.88 9.85
C THR A 545 20.72 -0.47 10.32
N LEU A 546 21.31 -1.26 9.42
CA LEU A 546 21.97 -2.51 9.77
C LEU A 546 23.19 -2.28 10.66
N MET A 547 24.07 -1.34 10.28
CA MET A 547 25.28 -1.04 11.04
C MET A 547 24.95 -0.59 12.46
N GLU A 548 23.98 0.27 12.62
CA GLU A 548 23.56 0.74 13.93
C GLU A 548 22.85 -0.35 14.75
N TYR A 549 22.05 -1.20 14.09
CA TYR A 549 21.41 -2.33 14.74
C TYR A 549 22.42 -3.33 15.30
N ILE A 550 23.45 -3.74 14.50
CA ILE A 550 24.47 -4.67 14.97
C ILE A 550 25.37 -4.05 16.06
N ARG A 551 25.60 -2.74 15.98
CA ARG A 551 26.32 -2.00 17.02
C ARG A 551 25.56 -2.00 18.35
N GLN A 552 24.27 -1.66 18.32
CA GLN A 552 23.46 -1.57 19.55
C GLN A 552 23.09 -2.94 20.13
N SER A 553 22.75 -3.90 19.29
CA SER A 553 22.23 -5.21 19.75
C SER A 553 23.33 -6.22 20.05
N PHE A 554 24.48 -6.12 19.38
CA PHE A 554 25.56 -7.12 19.48
C PHE A 554 26.91 -6.51 19.87
N GLY A 555 27.03 -5.18 19.99
CA GLY A 555 28.26 -4.50 20.33
C GLY A 555 29.34 -4.53 19.22
N ILE A 556 28.94 -4.84 17.97
CA ILE A 556 29.85 -5.00 16.85
C ILE A 556 29.98 -3.66 16.12
N THR A 557 31.18 -3.16 15.97
CA THR A 557 31.48 -1.95 15.21
C THR A 557 32.38 -2.30 14.04
N VAL A 558 31.94 -2.01 12.82
CA VAL A 558 32.73 -2.17 11.60
C VAL A 558 33.55 -0.90 11.40
N LYS A 559 34.86 -1.04 11.28
CA LYS A 559 35.79 0.09 11.10
C LYS A 559 36.17 0.23 9.62
N GLY A 560 36.41 1.47 9.18
CA GLY A 560 36.94 1.75 7.84
C GLY A 560 35.91 1.74 6.72
N ILE A 561 34.62 1.77 7.05
CA ILE A 561 33.51 1.85 6.08
C ILE A 561 32.83 3.23 6.07
N ASP A 562 33.29 4.16 6.85
CA ASP A 562 32.82 5.54 6.88
C ASP A 562 34.03 6.51 6.94
N PRO A 563 34.34 7.28 5.85
CA PRO A 563 33.66 7.22 4.54
C PRO A 563 33.86 5.87 3.82
N LEU A 564 32.94 5.56 2.89
CA LEU A 564 33.04 4.34 2.08
C LEU A 564 34.38 4.32 1.31
N PRO A 565 35.15 3.22 1.38
CA PRO A 565 36.32 3.07 0.53
C PRO A 565 35.95 3.03 -0.94
N THR A 566 36.73 3.69 -1.78
CA THR A 566 36.52 3.80 -3.23
C THR A 566 37.71 3.28 -3.99
N ASP A 567 37.49 2.74 -5.17
CA ASP A 567 38.52 2.33 -6.15
C ASP A 567 38.51 3.22 -7.40
N GLU A 568 39.02 2.72 -8.52
CA GLU A 568 39.10 3.49 -9.79
C GLU A 568 37.72 3.64 -10.46
N HIS A 569 36.74 2.83 -10.12
CA HIS A 569 35.43 2.75 -10.81
C HIS A 569 34.24 3.14 -9.92
N GLY A 570 34.41 3.08 -8.61
CA GLY A 570 33.30 3.38 -7.70
C GLY A 570 33.62 3.07 -6.25
N VAL A 571 32.79 2.25 -5.62
CA VAL A 571 32.95 1.80 -4.24
C VAL A 571 33.70 0.47 -4.23
N ASP A 572 34.78 0.37 -3.46
CA ASP A 572 35.51 -0.89 -3.30
C ASP A 572 34.70 -1.91 -2.49
N VAL A 573 33.81 -2.60 -3.21
CA VAL A 573 32.88 -3.60 -2.67
C VAL A 573 33.65 -4.73 -1.94
N SER A 574 34.77 -5.17 -2.52
CA SER A 574 35.57 -6.26 -2.01
C SER A 574 36.20 -5.92 -0.65
N LEU A 575 36.74 -4.70 -0.52
CA LEU A 575 37.32 -4.22 0.74
C LEU A 575 36.26 -4.06 1.82
N ILE A 576 35.07 -3.53 1.48
CA ILE A 576 33.96 -3.38 2.42
C ILE A 576 33.51 -4.75 2.95
N PHE A 577 33.35 -5.73 2.08
CA PHE A 577 32.99 -7.09 2.51
C PHE A 577 34.05 -7.71 3.40
N ALA A 578 35.33 -7.51 3.08
CA ALA A 578 36.43 -7.98 3.92
C ALA A 578 36.42 -7.35 5.32
N GLN A 579 36.16 -6.03 5.40
CA GLN A 579 36.06 -5.32 6.68
C GLN A 579 34.86 -5.78 7.53
N ILE A 580 33.71 -6.04 6.88
CA ILE A 580 32.53 -6.58 7.57
C ILE A 580 32.84 -8.02 8.07
N ARG A 581 33.36 -8.89 7.23
CA ARG A 581 33.76 -10.26 7.64
C ARG A 581 34.74 -10.23 8.80
N ASP A 582 35.71 -9.30 8.79
CA ASP A 582 36.68 -9.13 9.88
C ASP A 582 35.98 -8.76 11.20
N ALA A 583 35.03 -7.82 11.17
CA ALA A 583 34.26 -7.43 12.35
C ALA A 583 33.35 -8.55 12.89
N LEU A 584 32.96 -9.49 12.04
CA LEU A 584 32.06 -10.59 12.37
C LEU A 584 32.74 -11.89 12.80
N LYS A 585 34.05 -11.95 12.86
CA LYS A 585 34.84 -13.18 13.13
C LYS A 585 34.39 -13.95 14.38
N GLU A 586 33.91 -13.27 15.40
CA GLU A 586 33.45 -13.89 16.66
C GLU A 586 31.99 -14.37 16.58
N GLN A 587 31.26 -14.03 15.53
CA GLN A 587 29.87 -14.42 15.35
C GLN A 587 29.74 -15.70 14.54
N ASN A 588 29.37 -16.78 15.21
CA ASN A 588 29.24 -18.07 14.56
C ASN A 588 28.05 -18.07 13.55
N LYS A 589 28.31 -18.57 12.33
CA LYS A 589 27.35 -18.67 11.22
C LYS A 589 26.95 -17.33 10.51
N TRP A 590 27.44 -16.18 10.98
CA TRP A 590 27.27 -14.93 10.27
C TRP A 590 28.26 -14.86 9.11
N ASP A 591 27.80 -14.38 7.95
CA ASP A 591 28.67 -14.20 6.78
C ASP A 591 28.11 -13.19 5.81
N VAL A 592 28.96 -12.67 4.95
CA VAL A 592 28.60 -11.82 3.82
C VAL A 592 28.37 -12.69 2.58
N GLU A 593 27.15 -12.71 2.09
CA GLU A 593 26.79 -13.39 0.83
C GLU A 593 26.89 -12.39 -0.33
N GLU A 594 27.70 -12.75 -1.33
CA GLU A 594 27.95 -11.92 -2.51
C GLU A 594 26.82 -12.07 -3.53
N GLU A 595 25.67 -11.53 -3.19
CA GLU A 595 24.47 -11.58 -4.00
C GLU A 595 24.00 -10.18 -4.38
N CYS A 596 23.23 -10.10 -5.48
CA CYS A 596 22.74 -8.87 -6.04
C CYS A 596 21.20 -8.93 -6.17
N ILE A 597 20.51 -7.95 -5.60
CA ILE A 597 19.05 -7.96 -5.52
C ILE A 597 18.49 -6.59 -5.89
N LEU A 598 17.62 -6.56 -6.88
CA LEU A 598 16.83 -5.37 -7.21
C LEU A 598 15.58 -5.34 -6.34
N GLY A 599 15.38 -4.27 -5.58
CA GLY A 599 14.23 -4.14 -4.70
C GLY A 599 13.86 -2.70 -4.37
N THR A 600 12.70 -2.54 -3.75
CA THR A 600 12.24 -1.23 -3.28
C THR A 600 12.55 -1.03 -1.81
N PHE A 601 13.23 0.09 -1.49
CA PHE A 601 13.64 0.49 -0.15
C PHE A 601 13.22 1.94 0.10
N SER A 602 12.76 2.26 1.31
CA SER A 602 12.35 3.63 1.67
C SER A 602 13.36 4.25 2.62
N PHE A 603 14.09 5.23 2.13
CA PHE A 603 15.10 5.99 2.90
C PHE A 603 14.56 7.22 3.63
N ASN A 604 13.30 7.59 3.43
CA ASN A 604 12.75 8.84 3.97
C ASN A 604 12.94 8.98 5.48
N LYS A 605 12.72 7.91 6.23
CA LYS A 605 12.91 7.90 7.68
C LYS A 605 14.38 7.98 8.08
N PHE A 606 15.25 7.36 7.30
CA PHE A 606 16.69 7.43 7.53
C PHE A 606 17.23 8.85 7.30
N LEU A 607 16.81 9.52 6.24
CA LEU A 607 17.21 10.91 5.97
C LEU A 607 16.78 11.81 7.13
N MET A 608 15.57 11.67 7.64
CA MET A 608 15.09 12.39 8.82
C MET A 608 15.92 12.08 10.07
N TRP A 609 16.23 10.81 10.29
CA TRP A 609 17.07 10.38 11.41
C TRP A 609 18.47 11.00 11.32
N ASN A 610 19.09 10.91 10.15
CA ASN A 610 20.44 11.44 9.93
C ASN A 610 20.48 12.96 10.13
N ASP A 611 19.46 13.67 9.65
CA ASP A 611 19.34 15.11 9.83
C ASP A 611 19.20 15.48 11.32
N ILE A 612 18.35 14.77 12.05
CA ILE A 612 18.19 14.96 13.51
C ILE A 612 19.50 14.61 14.24
N HIS A 613 20.15 13.52 13.86
CA HIS A 613 21.37 13.07 14.51
C HIS A 613 22.55 14.02 14.31
N VAL A 614 22.80 14.43 13.07
CA VAL A 614 23.92 15.33 12.70
C VAL A 614 23.68 16.77 13.17
N ASN A 615 22.43 17.25 13.11
CA ASN A 615 22.10 18.62 13.45
C ASN A 615 21.48 18.77 14.85
N ARG A 616 21.61 17.75 15.71
CA ARG A 616 21.00 17.69 17.04
C ARG A 616 21.17 18.97 17.85
N ASP A 617 22.39 19.48 17.92
CA ASP A 617 22.71 20.69 18.70
C ASP A 617 22.10 21.95 18.07
N LYS A 618 22.12 22.04 16.73
CA LYS A 618 21.51 23.17 16.01
C LYS A 618 19.99 23.17 16.10
N LEU A 619 19.36 22.00 16.13
CA LEU A 619 17.90 21.88 16.29
C LEU A 619 17.44 22.46 17.63
N VAL A 620 18.21 22.24 18.70
CA VAL A 620 17.90 22.77 20.05
C VAL A 620 18.16 24.27 20.15
N GLU A 621 18.95 24.88 19.27
CA GLU A 621 19.13 26.31 19.19
C GLU A 621 17.85 27.05 18.75
N ASN A 622 16.97 26.40 18.00
CA ASN A 622 15.70 26.99 17.61
C ASN A 622 14.72 26.97 18.80
N PRO A 623 14.19 28.14 19.23
CA PRO A 623 13.33 28.22 20.42
C PRO A 623 12.06 27.39 20.35
N VAL A 624 11.50 27.19 19.14
CA VAL A 624 10.30 26.40 18.92
C VAL A 624 10.64 24.90 19.08
N VAL A 625 11.73 24.44 18.45
CA VAL A 625 12.19 23.05 18.58
C VAL A 625 12.60 22.76 20.02
N ALA A 626 13.33 23.68 20.67
CA ALA A 626 13.70 23.57 22.09
C ALA A 626 12.48 23.41 23.00
N SER A 627 11.38 24.14 22.74
CA SER A 627 10.15 23.98 23.49
C SER A 627 9.45 22.64 23.28
N LEU A 628 9.47 22.13 22.06
CA LEU A 628 8.94 20.80 21.73
C LEU A 628 9.75 19.68 22.39
N VAL A 629 11.07 19.80 22.40
CA VAL A 629 12.00 18.82 22.99
C VAL A 629 11.89 18.80 24.51
N ASN A 630 11.86 19.97 25.15
CA ASN A 630 11.88 20.13 26.60
C ASN A 630 10.48 20.03 27.25
N GLY A 631 9.42 19.89 26.46
CA GLY A 631 8.05 19.66 26.96
C GLY A 631 7.41 20.86 27.67
N GLY A 632 7.94 22.05 27.50
CA GLY A 632 7.42 23.28 28.05
C GLY A 632 7.44 24.43 27.03
N LEU A 633 6.49 25.35 27.09
CA LEU A 633 6.51 26.56 26.31
C LEU A 633 7.66 27.47 26.80
N THR A 634 8.86 27.28 26.26
CA THR A 634 10.00 28.21 26.47
C THR A 634 9.97 29.36 25.48
N TRP A 635 9.01 29.33 24.54
CA TRP A 635 8.84 30.34 23.52
C TRP A 635 7.49 31.05 23.72
N THR A 636 7.52 32.35 23.80
CA THR A 636 6.34 33.24 23.75
C THR A 636 6.20 33.76 22.32
N PRO A 637 5.09 33.53 21.63
CA PRO A 637 4.87 34.10 20.32
C PRO A 637 4.99 35.62 20.40
N LYS A 638 5.71 36.23 19.43
CA LYS A 638 5.73 37.67 19.32
C LYS A 638 4.29 38.16 19.14
N PRO A 639 3.84 39.17 19.88
CA PRO A 639 2.52 39.72 19.66
C PRO A 639 2.40 40.17 18.20
N ILE A 640 1.34 39.76 17.54
CA ILE A 640 1.06 40.20 16.17
C ILE A 640 0.88 41.69 16.19
N ALA A 641 1.80 42.43 15.55
CA ALA A 641 1.75 43.87 15.48
C ALA A 641 0.67 44.41 14.53
N LEU A 642 0.10 43.53 13.69
CA LEU A 642 -0.93 43.84 12.72
C LEU A 642 -2.26 43.22 13.15
N ASN A 643 -3.27 44.04 13.39
CA ASN A 643 -4.62 43.60 13.54
C ASN A 643 -5.31 43.69 12.15
N LEU A 644 -5.27 42.60 11.41
CA LEU A 644 -5.88 42.50 10.06
C LEU A 644 -7.32 42.98 10.03
N ARG A 645 -8.08 42.88 11.14
CA ARG A 645 -9.45 43.40 11.24
C ARG A 645 -9.57 44.90 11.25
N ASP A 646 -8.58 45.60 11.78
CA ASP A 646 -8.58 47.07 11.84
C ASP A 646 -8.03 47.67 10.54
N GLU A 647 -7.16 46.99 9.83
CA GLU A 647 -6.61 47.41 8.54
C GLU A 647 -7.49 47.00 7.34
N ASP A 648 -8.36 46.01 7.48
CA ASP A 648 -9.28 45.52 6.44
C ASP A 648 -10.26 46.61 5.92
N LYS A 649 -10.43 47.70 6.69
CA LYS A 649 -11.24 48.85 6.30
C LYS A 649 -10.54 49.82 5.36
N THR A 650 -9.24 49.70 5.20
CA THR A 650 -8.38 50.62 4.43
C THR A 650 -7.63 49.98 3.28
N LEU A 651 -7.58 48.65 3.24
CA LEU A 651 -6.89 47.87 2.20
C LEU A 651 -7.81 47.62 1.02
N THR A 652 -7.38 48.00 -0.17
CA THR A 652 -8.06 47.60 -1.42
C THR A 652 -7.67 46.17 -1.80
N PRO A 653 -8.49 45.47 -2.58
CA PRO A 653 -8.16 44.11 -3.06
C PRO A 653 -6.77 43.97 -3.72
N ASP A 654 -6.28 45.04 -4.35
CA ASP A 654 -4.95 45.07 -4.99
C ASP A 654 -3.79 45.22 -4.00
N SER A 655 -4.02 45.80 -2.82
CA SER A 655 -3.05 45.86 -1.75
C SER A 655 -3.00 44.59 -0.90
N LEU A 656 -3.97 43.72 -1.07
CA LEU A 656 -4.05 42.37 -0.51
C LEU A 656 -3.37 41.32 -1.37
N SER A 657 -2.66 41.69 -2.45
CA SER A 657 -1.66 40.83 -3.06
C SER A 657 -0.43 40.69 -2.15
N LEU A 658 -0.70 40.41 -0.92
CA LEU A 658 0.27 39.84 -0.04
C LEU A 658 0.80 38.58 -0.69
N PRO A 659 2.11 38.39 -0.78
CA PRO A 659 2.65 37.05 -0.78
C PRO A 659 2.30 36.48 0.59
N VAL A 660 1.13 35.98 0.70
CA VAL A 660 0.84 35.13 1.81
C VAL A 660 1.72 33.90 1.61
N PRO A 661 2.67 33.76 2.39
CA PRO A 661 2.43 32.81 3.41
C PRO A 661 1.69 33.57 4.51
N VAL A 662 0.44 33.58 4.49
CA VAL A 662 -0.23 33.50 5.75
C VAL A 662 0.49 32.36 6.40
N ASP A 663 1.35 32.74 7.17
CA ASP A 663 2.02 31.99 8.11
C ASP A 663 0.99 31.02 8.65
N SER A 664 1.06 29.77 8.22
CA SER A 664 0.24 28.71 8.80
C SER A 664 0.56 28.58 10.29
N SER A 665 1.61 29.27 10.76
CA SER A 665 1.93 29.47 12.17
C SER A 665 1.07 30.57 12.83
N GLN A 666 0.24 31.25 12.07
CA GLN A 666 -0.67 32.29 12.59
C GLN A 666 -2.15 31.88 12.54
N MET A 667 -2.45 30.67 12.08
CA MET A 667 -3.79 30.08 12.24
C MET A 667 -3.89 29.27 13.52
#